data_021167857b99759aa9b9b0849bbd25c8
#
_entry.id   021167857b99759aa9b9b0849bbd25c8
#
_cell.length_a   1.000
_cell.length_b   1.000
_cell.length_c   1.000
_cell.angle_alpha   90.00
_cell.angle_beta   90.00
_cell.angle_gamma   90.00
#
_symmetry.space_group_name_H-M   'P 1'
#
loop_
_entity.id
_entity.type
_entity.pdbx_description
1 polymer ?
#
loop_
_entity_poly.entity_id
_entity_poly.type
_entity_poly.pdbx_seq_one_letter_code
_entity_poly.pdbx_strand_id
1 'polypeptide(L)'
;MNTLNKTFLPVTLDECHARGWDAPDFVYVCGDAYVDHPSFGLAIISRILEKAGYRVAMLCLPPWQDVSAFKQFGKPRLGFLVSAGVIDSMVNHYTVAKKRRHDDAYAPGGKGFMRPDRATIVYCNRIRQAYRDVPILIGGVEASLRRFSHYDYWDDKVRHSILVDSGATLLMYGMGETSIIECANWVADGMNPAELPKMRGICYMSKTPDPTCVQLPSHQEVSTDKRKYAEAFVIQYDEQDPIRGKRMCQQQDTDRYLIQNQPCLPLSREALDAVYDLPYTRTYHPMYKAEGGVPALQEVEFSIASTRGCFGSCNFCAITFHQGRIIQSRSPESILREGKLLTQLPNFKGYIHDVGGPTANFRKPACPNQLKVGACKHRQCLFPQPCKNLQVDHEEFLSILKQLRELPKVKKVFVRSGLRYDYIMSDKNPTRFLREFCKYNVSGQLKVAPEHVCPYVLDRMGKPRRELYDAFVARYQQVNEQLGLKQYLIPYLMSSHPGSDLNAAIELACYLRDTGFYPEQVQDFYPTPGTLSTCMFYTGLDPRTMQPVFVARSPEEKAMQRALMQYKNPQNQPLVRKALRIAGREDLIGYGKQCLVPPERDMRDDRYPTRPGDNPAHARKAIRHPDKRQQSSDKPQNRRQRRGY
;
A
#
# COMPACT_ATOMS: atom_id res chain seq x y z
N MET A 1 -25.82 26.77 7.66
CA MET A 1 -24.83 25.90 7.01
C MET A 1 -25.47 25.33 5.76
N ASN A 2 -25.06 25.81 4.60
CA ASN A 2 -25.57 25.33 3.31
C ASN A 2 -25.31 23.81 3.22
N THR A 3 -26.37 23.03 3.12
CA THR A 3 -26.34 21.68 2.60
C THR A 3 -25.91 21.76 1.13
N LEU A 4 -24.61 21.83 0.90
CA LEU A 4 -24.04 21.59 -0.42
C LEU A 4 -24.57 20.22 -0.86
N ASN A 5 -25.40 20.21 -1.89
CA ASN A 5 -25.84 18.96 -2.54
C ASN A 5 -24.58 18.19 -2.88
N LYS A 6 -24.32 17.09 -2.11
CA LYS A 6 -23.17 16.20 -2.34
C LYS A 6 -23.43 15.44 -3.63
N THR A 7 -23.08 16.06 -4.76
CA THR A 7 -23.22 15.45 -6.08
C THR A 7 -21.86 14.94 -6.56
N PHE A 8 -21.86 13.85 -7.29
CA PHE A 8 -20.65 13.38 -7.98
C PHE A 8 -20.16 14.41 -9.01
N LEU A 9 -18.86 14.43 -9.27
CA LEU A 9 -18.34 15.16 -10.42
C LEU A 9 -18.78 14.49 -11.72
N PRO A 10 -18.92 15.23 -12.84
CA PRO A 10 -19.44 14.71 -14.09
C PRO A 10 -18.61 13.54 -14.64
N VAL A 11 -19.29 12.50 -15.11
CA VAL A 11 -18.71 11.35 -15.80
C VAL A 11 -19.12 11.29 -17.29
N THR A 12 -20.03 12.19 -17.72
CA THR A 12 -20.46 12.34 -19.11
C THR A 12 -20.46 13.80 -19.54
N LEU A 13 -20.46 14.04 -20.85
CA LEU A 13 -20.55 15.41 -21.39
C LEU A 13 -21.92 16.04 -21.07
N ASP A 14 -23.00 15.26 -21.09
CA ASP A 14 -24.34 15.74 -20.72
C ASP A 14 -24.40 16.24 -19.27
N GLU A 15 -23.72 15.56 -18.34
CA GLU A 15 -23.59 16.02 -16.96
C GLU A 15 -22.76 17.31 -16.85
N CYS A 16 -21.77 17.52 -17.73
CA CYS A 16 -21.06 18.78 -17.85
C CYS A 16 -22.01 19.89 -18.34
N HIS A 17 -22.78 19.65 -19.39
CA HIS A 17 -23.75 20.60 -19.93
C HIS A 17 -24.85 20.93 -18.91
N ALA A 18 -25.33 19.95 -18.13
CA ALA A 18 -26.29 20.18 -17.05
C ALA A 18 -25.76 21.12 -15.95
N ARG A 19 -24.41 21.24 -15.82
CA ARG A 19 -23.76 22.21 -14.94
C ARG A 19 -23.44 23.56 -15.62
N GLY A 20 -23.85 23.73 -16.87
CA GLY A 20 -23.54 24.92 -17.68
C GLY A 20 -22.08 24.97 -18.17
N TRP A 21 -21.44 23.82 -18.35
CA TRP A 21 -20.06 23.74 -18.86
C TRP A 21 -20.08 23.29 -20.31
N ASP A 22 -19.56 24.10 -21.22
CA ASP A 22 -19.34 23.69 -22.62
C ASP A 22 -18.21 22.65 -22.71
N ALA A 23 -17.18 22.79 -21.85
CA ALA A 23 -16.08 21.83 -21.72
C ALA A 23 -15.52 21.87 -20.30
N PRO A 24 -14.99 20.73 -19.79
CA PRO A 24 -14.24 20.73 -18.54
C PRO A 24 -12.88 21.43 -18.69
N ASP A 25 -12.36 21.98 -17.60
CA ASP A 25 -10.97 22.47 -17.53
C ASP A 25 -10.01 21.30 -17.54
N PHE A 26 -10.28 20.30 -16.72
CA PHE A 26 -9.51 19.07 -16.64
C PHE A 26 -10.39 17.83 -16.81
N VAL A 27 -9.87 16.80 -17.51
CA VAL A 27 -10.40 15.45 -17.49
C VAL A 27 -9.46 14.58 -16.66
N TYR A 28 -9.96 13.99 -15.57
CA TYR A 28 -9.18 13.11 -14.71
C TYR A 28 -9.35 11.65 -15.14
N VAL A 29 -8.31 11.07 -15.73
CA VAL A 29 -8.25 9.66 -16.15
C VAL A 29 -7.66 8.83 -15.01
N CYS A 30 -8.41 7.83 -14.56
CA CYS A 30 -8.03 6.97 -13.43
C CYS A 30 -8.17 5.49 -13.76
N GLY A 31 -7.22 4.68 -13.29
CA GLY A 31 -7.28 3.22 -13.39
C GLY A 31 -8.20 2.52 -12.37
N ASP A 32 -8.83 3.25 -11.46
CA ASP A 32 -9.85 2.75 -10.54
C ASP A 32 -11.24 3.21 -10.97
N ALA A 33 -12.29 2.50 -10.54
CA ALA A 33 -13.66 2.98 -10.60
C ALA A 33 -13.84 4.26 -9.78
N TYR A 34 -14.80 5.10 -10.16
CA TYR A 34 -15.07 6.35 -9.46
C TYR A 34 -15.72 6.10 -8.09
N VAL A 35 -14.90 6.20 -7.06
CA VAL A 35 -15.31 6.22 -5.64
C VAL A 35 -14.95 7.59 -5.07
N ASP A 36 -15.97 8.38 -4.74
CA ASP A 36 -15.80 9.73 -4.19
C ASP A 36 -15.70 9.67 -2.67
N HIS A 37 -14.55 9.21 -2.19
CA HIS A 37 -14.27 9.00 -0.77
C HIS A 37 -12.86 9.53 -0.40
N PRO A 38 -12.65 10.13 0.79
CA PRO A 38 -11.36 10.72 1.17
C PRO A 38 -10.21 9.72 1.37
N SER A 39 -10.46 8.42 1.20
CA SER A 39 -9.41 7.39 1.12
C SER A 39 -8.89 7.17 -0.30
N PHE A 40 -9.47 7.82 -1.31
CA PHE A 40 -9.08 7.69 -2.72
C PHE A 40 -8.42 8.98 -3.21
N GLY A 41 -7.19 8.86 -3.71
CA GLY A 41 -6.44 10.01 -4.20
C GLY A 41 -7.15 10.76 -5.34
N LEU A 42 -7.86 10.03 -6.21
CA LEU A 42 -8.65 10.66 -7.29
C LEU A 42 -9.74 11.61 -6.73
N ALA A 43 -10.44 11.20 -5.67
CA ALA A 43 -11.48 12.02 -5.04
C ALA A 43 -10.87 13.24 -4.35
N ILE A 44 -9.75 13.07 -3.64
CA ILE A 44 -9.05 14.18 -2.97
C ILE A 44 -8.62 15.23 -3.99
N ILE A 45 -7.90 14.83 -5.02
CA ILE A 45 -7.35 15.75 -6.03
C ILE A 45 -8.47 16.46 -6.82
N SER A 46 -9.48 15.71 -7.26
CA SER A 46 -10.59 16.32 -8.01
C SER A 46 -11.43 17.28 -7.16
N ARG A 47 -11.69 16.95 -5.88
CA ARG A 47 -12.42 17.85 -4.97
C ARG A 47 -11.62 19.10 -4.58
N ILE A 48 -10.29 19.01 -4.47
CA ILE A 48 -9.42 20.16 -4.25
C ILE A 48 -9.50 21.12 -5.45
N LEU A 49 -9.44 20.61 -6.67
CA LEU A 49 -9.58 21.40 -7.89
C LEU A 49 -10.97 22.03 -8.02
N GLU A 50 -12.04 21.27 -7.75
CA GLU A 50 -13.41 21.80 -7.71
C GLU A 50 -13.53 22.95 -6.71
N LYS A 51 -12.98 22.81 -5.49
CA LYS A 51 -12.96 23.87 -4.48
C LYS A 51 -12.19 25.11 -4.94
N ALA A 52 -11.15 24.92 -5.75
CA ALA A 52 -10.38 26.02 -6.35
C ALA A 52 -11.07 26.67 -7.57
N GLY A 53 -12.25 26.20 -7.97
CA GLY A 53 -13.04 26.75 -9.06
C GLY A 53 -12.80 26.09 -10.43
N TYR A 54 -11.99 25.05 -10.51
CA TYR A 54 -11.77 24.32 -11.76
C TYR A 54 -12.92 23.33 -12.05
N ARG A 55 -13.28 23.22 -13.33
CA ARG A 55 -14.28 22.28 -13.85
C ARG A 55 -13.61 20.94 -14.14
N VAL A 56 -13.87 19.93 -13.31
CA VAL A 56 -13.23 18.61 -13.42
C VAL A 56 -14.24 17.55 -13.82
N ALA A 57 -13.97 16.83 -14.91
CA ALA A 57 -14.72 15.66 -15.34
C ALA A 57 -13.92 14.39 -15.06
N MET A 58 -14.62 13.30 -14.72
CA MET A 58 -14.02 12.04 -14.28
C MET A 58 -14.12 10.97 -15.39
N LEU A 59 -12.99 10.44 -15.82
CA LEU A 59 -12.87 9.34 -16.78
C LEU A 59 -12.19 8.14 -16.08
N CYS A 60 -12.99 7.35 -15.39
CA CYS A 60 -12.53 6.25 -14.57
C CYS A 60 -12.66 4.90 -15.28
N LEU A 61 -11.61 4.07 -15.25
CA LEU A 61 -11.54 2.78 -15.95
C LEU A 61 -11.96 2.88 -17.43
N PRO A 62 -11.43 3.86 -18.21
CA PRO A 62 -11.83 3.95 -19.62
C PRO A 62 -11.46 2.68 -20.38
N PRO A 63 -12.29 2.25 -21.34
CA PRO A 63 -11.86 1.34 -22.40
C PRO A 63 -10.60 1.92 -23.06
N TRP A 64 -9.49 1.18 -22.97
CA TRP A 64 -8.17 1.68 -23.36
C TRP A 64 -7.64 1.10 -24.66
N GLN A 65 -8.43 0.21 -25.29
CA GLN A 65 -8.06 -0.47 -26.52
C GLN A 65 -7.95 0.51 -27.70
N ASP A 66 -8.76 1.56 -27.67
CA ASP A 66 -8.74 2.64 -28.65
C ASP A 66 -8.82 4.03 -27.99
N VAL A 67 -8.98 5.09 -28.79
CA VAL A 67 -8.99 6.49 -28.32
C VAL A 67 -10.38 7.06 -28.06
N SER A 68 -11.45 6.33 -28.34
CA SER A 68 -12.83 6.85 -28.35
C SER A 68 -13.24 7.36 -26.96
N ALA A 69 -12.98 6.57 -25.92
CA ALA A 69 -13.28 6.95 -24.54
C ALA A 69 -12.59 8.25 -24.11
N PHE A 70 -11.36 8.48 -24.59
CA PHE A 70 -10.57 9.68 -24.25
C PHE A 70 -11.07 10.94 -24.97
N LYS A 71 -11.97 10.81 -25.94
CA LYS A 71 -12.60 11.90 -26.68
C LYS A 71 -14.01 12.24 -26.20
N GLN A 72 -14.57 11.48 -25.24
CA GLN A 72 -15.99 11.63 -24.85
C GLN A 72 -16.35 13.03 -24.29
N PHE A 73 -15.39 13.75 -23.69
CA PHE A 73 -15.60 15.11 -23.19
C PHE A 73 -15.14 16.20 -24.17
N GLY A 74 -14.71 15.84 -25.38
CA GLY A 74 -13.98 16.74 -26.24
C GLY A 74 -12.58 17.08 -25.71
N LYS A 75 -11.93 18.10 -26.28
CA LYS A 75 -10.63 18.59 -25.81
C LYS A 75 -10.85 19.42 -24.53
N PRO A 76 -10.28 19.05 -23.37
CA PRO A 76 -10.39 19.87 -22.18
C PRO A 76 -9.68 21.21 -22.37
N ARG A 77 -10.13 22.23 -21.65
CA ARG A 77 -9.58 23.60 -21.77
C ARG A 77 -8.13 23.70 -21.32
N LEU A 78 -7.76 22.99 -20.26
CA LEU A 78 -6.44 23.05 -19.65
C LEU A 78 -5.66 21.74 -19.84
N GLY A 79 -6.24 20.56 -19.63
CA GLY A 79 -5.50 19.33 -19.83
C GLY A 79 -6.10 18.07 -19.20
N PHE A 80 -5.29 17.02 -19.20
CA PHE A 80 -5.63 15.75 -18.57
C PHE A 80 -4.81 15.54 -17.29
N LEU A 81 -5.47 14.98 -16.28
CA LEU A 81 -4.84 14.43 -15.10
C LEU A 81 -4.86 12.90 -15.23
N VAL A 82 -3.77 12.21 -14.92
CA VAL A 82 -3.69 10.76 -15.10
C VAL A 82 -3.07 10.09 -13.89
N SER A 83 -3.74 9.05 -13.39
CA SER A 83 -3.21 8.15 -12.36
C SER A 83 -3.61 6.69 -12.62
N ALA A 84 -2.80 5.76 -12.13
CA ALA A 84 -3.14 4.33 -12.17
C ALA A 84 -4.22 3.92 -11.17
N GLY A 85 -4.54 4.78 -10.20
CA GLY A 85 -5.44 4.50 -9.09
C GLY A 85 -4.74 4.49 -7.73
N VAL A 86 -5.40 3.90 -6.73
CA VAL A 86 -4.90 3.80 -5.34
C VAL A 86 -3.67 2.89 -5.24
N ILE A 87 -3.60 1.86 -6.09
CA ILE A 87 -2.49 0.91 -6.14
C ILE A 87 -1.81 1.01 -7.50
N ASP A 88 -0.51 0.73 -7.53
CA ASP A 88 0.26 0.52 -8.75
C ASP A 88 -0.37 -0.58 -9.62
N SER A 89 -0.56 -0.32 -10.91
CA SER A 89 -1.26 -1.23 -11.81
C SER A 89 -0.60 -2.61 -11.90
N MET A 90 0.72 -2.68 -11.93
CA MET A 90 1.45 -3.95 -12.01
C MET A 90 1.34 -4.73 -10.69
N VAL A 91 1.41 -4.04 -9.54
CA VAL A 91 1.21 -4.66 -8.21
C VAL A 91 -0.22 -5.16 -8.05
N ASN A 92 -1.19 -4.44 -8.58
CA ASN A 92 -2.60 -4.86 -8.57
C ASN A 92 -2.84 -6.10 -9.43
N HIS A 93 -2.24 -6.15 -10.62
CA HIS A 93 -2.50 -7.22 -11.60
C HIS A 93 -1.76 -8.52 -11.30
N TYR A 94 -0.58 -8.47 -10.67
CA TYR A 94 0.29 -9.63 -10.58
C TYR A 94 0.65 -9.98 -9.14
N THR A 95 0.82 -11.27 -8.89
CA THR A 95 1.47 -11.77 -7.67
C THR A 95 2.99 -11.63 -7.79
N VAL A 96 3.72 -11.85 -6.69
CA VAL A 96 5.20 -11.90 -6.71
C VAL A 96 5.74 -12.98 -7.66
N ALA A 97 5.01 -14.08 -7.85
CA ALA A 97 5.37 -15.12 -8.81
C ALA A 97 4.99 -14.76 -10.26
N LYS A 98 4.69 -13.49 -10.53
CA LYS A 98 4.27 -12.95 -11.84
C LYS A 98 3.01 -13.63 -12.42
N LYS A 99 2.20 -14.29 -11.56
CA LYS A 99 0.90 -14.84 -11.94
C LYS A 99 -0.15 -13.74 -11.92
N ARG A 100 -0.94 -13.64 -12.97
CA ARG A 100 -1.99 -12.63 -13.06
C ARG A 100 -3.12 -12.92 -12.07
N ARG A 101 -3.62 -11.87 -11.41
CA ARG A 101 -4.78 -11.94 -10.53
C ARG A 101 -6.06 -11.87 -11.36
N HIS A 102 -7.11 -12.54 -10.90
CA HIS A 102 -8.40 -12.56 -11.56
C HIS A 102 -9.33 -11.47 -11.04
N ASP A 103 -9.14 -11.01 -9.82
CA ASP A 103 -10.01 -10.05 -9.14
C ASP A 103 -9.30 -8.71 -9.00
N ASP A 104 -10.07 -7.62 -9.13
CA ASP A 104 -9.65 -6.25 -8.87
C ASP A 104 -10.69 -5.56 -7.97
N ALA A 105 -10.39 -5.40 -6.70
CA ALA A 105 -11.31 -4.78 -5.73
C ALA A 105 -11.68 -3.33 -6.08
N TYR A 106 -10.87 -2.67 -6.91
CA TYR A 106 -11.08 -1.27 -7.33
C TYR A 106 -11.87 -1.15 -8.63
N ALA A 107 -12.30 -2.27 -9.20
CA ALA A 107 -13.13 -2.32 -10.40
C ALA A 107 -14.58 -2.68 -10.07
N PRO A 108 -15.55 -2.31 -10.94
CA PRO A 108 -16.96 -2.67 -10.76
C PRO A 108 -17.16 -4.19 -10.62
N GLY A 109 -17.90 -4.60 -9.59
CA GLY A 109 -18.14 -6.01 -9.29
C GLY A 109 -16.88 -6.83 -8.96
N GLY A 110 -15.73 -6.17 -8.72
CA GLY A 110 -14.45 -6.86 -8.49
C GLY A 110 -13.83 -7.48 -9.75
N LYS A 111 -14.28 -7.10 -10.93
CA LYS A 111 -13.86 -7.69 -12.21
C LYS A 111 -12.41 -7.31 -12.54
N GLY A 112 -11.53 -8.31 -12.68
CA GLY A 112 -10.17 -8.11 -13.16
C GLY A 112 -10.11 -7.71 -14.65
N PHE A 113 -8.91 -7.33 -15.11
CA PHE A 113 -8.58 -7.05 -16.52
C PHE A 113 -9.20 -5.76 -17.12
N MET A 114 -9.82 -4.89 -16.33
CA MET A 114 -10.40 -3.64 -16.83
C MET A 114 -9.34 -2.57 -17.06
N ARG A 115 -8.36 -2.44 -16.18
CA ARG A 115 -7.24 -1.51 -16.40
C ARG A 115 -6.11 -2.15 -17.20
N PRO A 116 -5.29 -1.38 -17.96
CA PRO A 116 -4.10 -1.90 -18.63
C PRO A 116 -2.94 -2.11 -17.65
N ASP A 117 -1.98 -2.93 -18.05
CA ASP A 117 -0.66 -2.95 -17.43
C ASP A 117 0.04 -1.60 -17.64
N ARG A 118 0.77 -1.11 -16.62
CA ARG A 118 1.38 0.22 -16.64
C ARG A 118 0.39 1.32 -17.03
N ALA A 119 -0.73 1.34 -16.34
CA ALA A 119 -1.92 2.11 -16.69
C ALA A 119 -1.62 3.59 -16.98
N THR A 120 -0.78 4.23 -16.17
CA THR A 120 -0.39 5.64 -16.39
C THR A 120 0.22 5.86 -17.77
N ILE A 121 1.13 4.97 -18.22
CA ILE A 121 1.79 5.08 -19.54
C ILE A 121 0.77 4.86 -20.65
N VAL A 122 -0.05 3.81 -20.55
CA VAL A 122 -1.03 3.48 -21.60
C VAL A 122 -2.07 4.60 -21.76
N TYR A 123 -2.60 5.13 -20.66
CA TYR A 123 -3.57 6.22 -20.72
C TYR A 123 -2.95 7.49 -21.34
N CYS A 124 -1.74 7.87 -20.95
CA CYS A 124 -1.05 9.01 -21.57
C CYS A 124 -0.86 8.82 -23.08
N ASN A 125 -0.47 7.62 -23.51
CA ASN A 125 -0.31 7.32 -24.94
C ASN A 125 -1.63 7.41 -25.70
N ARG A 126 -2.76 6.96 -25.12
CA ARG A 126 -4.10 7.13 -25.72
C ARG A 126 -4.52 8.59 -25.79
N ILE A 127 -4.24 9.38 -24.76
CA ILE A 127 -4.49 10.83 -24.78
C ILE A 127 -3.67 11.51 -25.88
N ARG A 128 -2.38 11.17 -26.02
CA ARG A 128 -1.52 11.73 -27.10
C ARG A 128 -1.99 11.35 -28.50
N GLN A 129 -2.52 10.15 -28.69
CA GLN A 129 -3.15 9.73 -29.95
C GLN A 129 -4.46 10.49 -30.24
N ALA A 130 -5.24 10.82 -29.17
CA ALA A 130 -6.46 11.60 -29.32
C ALA A 130 -6.19 13.10 -29.53
N TYR A 131 -5.20 13.65 -28.80
CA TYR A 131 -4.87 15.07 -28.75
C TYR A 131 -3.36 15.28 -28.62
N ARG A 132 -2.71 15.67 -29.70
CA ARG A 132 -1.23 15.73 -29.79
C ARG A 132 -0.59 16.64 -28.75
N ASP A 133 -1.12 17.85 -28.57
CA ASP A 133 -0.45 18.94 -27.87
C ASP A 133 -1.17 19.35 -26.55
N VAL A 134 -2.06 18.49 -26.02
CA VAL A 134 -2.75 18.79 -24.76
C VAL A 134 -1.81 18.55 -23.57
N PRO A 135 -1.82 19.42 -22.53
CA PRO A 135 -1.09 19.15 -21.30
C PRO A 135 -1.56 17.88 -20.60
N ILE A 136 -0.62 17.06 -20.15
CA ILE A 136 -0.89 15.84 -19.38
C ILE A 136 -0.09 15.91 -18.08
N LEU A 137 -0.77 15.91 -16.94
CA LEU A 137 -0.18 15.89 -15.62
C LEU A 137 -0.39 14.51 -15.01
N ILE A 138 0.69 13.80 -14.70
CA ILE A 138 0.62 12.46 -14.10
C ILE A 138 0.90 12.52 -12.59
N GLY A 139 0.29 11.60 -11.83
CA GLY A 139 0.47 11.54 -10.38
C GLY A 139 0.05 10.18 -9.80
N GLY A 140 -0.10 10.15 -8.46
CA GLY A 140 -0.42 8.93 -7.73
C GLY A 140 0.80 8.05 -7.44
N VAL A 141 0.56 6.88 -6.81
CA VAL A 141 1.65 6.02 -6.32
C VAL A 141 2.50 5.46 -7.46
N GLU A 142 1.90 5.02 -8.56
CA GLU A 142 2.63 4.45 -9.70
C GLU A 142 3.64 5.45 -10.29
N ALA A 143 3.21 6.69 -10.53
CA ALA A 143 4.06 7.75 -11.04
C ALA A 143 5.14 8.16 -10.02
N SER A 144 4.75 8.34 -8.75
CA SER A 144 5.69 8.71 -7.68
C SER A 144 6.85 7.73 -7.53
N LEU A 145 6.58 6.43 -7.59
CA LEU A 145 7.60 5.40 -7.39
C LEU A 145 8.50 5.19 -8.61
N ARG A 146 8.06 5.61 -9.79
CA ARG A 146 8.79 5.46 -11.08
C ARG A 146 9.31 6.77 -11.66
N ARG A 147 9.44 7.81 -10.84
CA ARG A 147 9.82 9.15 -11.31
C ARG A 147 11.27 9.28 -11.82
N PHE A 148 12.18 8.43 -11.34
CA PHE A 148 13.54 8.30 -11.84
C PHE A 148 13.70 7.02 -12.68
N SER A 149 14.89 6.81 -13.23
CA SER A 149 15.28 5.49 -13.75
C SER A 149 15.14 4.46 -12.62
N HIS A 150 14.38 3.40 -12.87
CA HIS A 150 13.96 2.46 -11.83
C HIS A 150 14.01 1.02 -12.32
N TYR A 151 14.30 0.09 -11.41
CA TYR A 151 14.20 -1.34 -11.68
C TYR A 151 12.73 -1.75 -11.80
N ASP A 152 12.37 -2.31 -12.95
CA ASP A 152 11.08 -2.93 -13.21
C ASP A 152 11.18 -4.45 -12.97
N TYR A 153 10.47 -4.93 -11.96
CA TYR A 153 10.50 -6.34 -11.56
C TYR A 153 9.95 -7.29 -12.62
N TRP A 154 8.95 -6.85 -13.41
CA TRP A 154 8.30 -7.69 -14.42
C TRP A 154 9.15 -7.88 -15.66
N ASP A 155 9.82 -6.82 -16.11
CA ASP A 155 10.75 -6.84 -17.24
C ASP A 155 12.17 -7.25 -16.84
N ASP A 156 12.46 -7.33 -15.54
CA ASP A 156 13.79 -7.59 -14.94
C ASP A 156 14.90 -6.67 -15.50
N LYS A 157 14.57 -5.40 -15.68
CA LYS A 157 15.51 -4.39 -16.20
C LYS A 157 15.26 -3.01 -15.60
N VAL A 158 16.24 -2.12 -15.76
CA VAL A 158 16.07 -0.70 -15.44
C VAL A 158 15.35 -0.01 -16.59
N ARG A 159 14.23 0.66 -16.27
CA ARG A 159 13.47 1.49 -17.20
C ARG A 159 13.80 2.97 -17.00
N HIS A 160 13.51 3.79 -18.00
CA HIS A 160 13.52 5.24 -17.89
C HIS A 160 12.52 5.75 -16.83
N SER A 161 12.61 7.03 -16.51
CA SER A 161 11.54 7.71 -15.77
C SER A 161 10.18 7.49 -16.46
N ILE A 162 9.13 7.26 -15.66
CA ILE A 162 7.77 7.17 -16.19
C ILE A 162 7.34 8.44 -16.93
N LEU A 163 7.94 9.59 -16.62
CA LEU A 163 7.69 10.84 -17.33
C LEU A 163 8.19 10.77 -18.78
N VAL A 164 9.31 10.09 -19.01
CA VAL A 164 9.84 9.80 -20.36
C VAL A 164 8.95 8.78 -21.08
N ASP A 165 8.63 7.66 -20.42
CA ASP A 165 7.86 6.57 -21.03
C ASP A 165 6.42 6.98 -21.37
N SER A 166 5.82 7.88 -20.58
CA SER A 166 4.46 8.36 -20.79
C SER A 166 4.33 9.56 -21.73
N GLY A 167 5.42 10.31 -21.96
CA GLY A 167 5.39 11.57 -22.69
C GLY A 167 4.50 12.64 -22.05
N ALA A 168 4.28 12.55 -20.72
CA ALA A 168 3.51 13.54 -19.99
C ALA A 168 4.26 14.87 -19.84
N THR A 169 3.53 15.95 -19.56
CA THR A 169 4.07 17.31 -19.41
C THR A 169 4.77 17.48 -18.06
N LEU A 170 4.11 17.04 -16.99
CA LEU A 170 4.62 17.09 -15.61
C LEU A 170 4.26 15.81 -14.86
N LEU A 171 5.09 15.48 -13.86
CA LEU A 171 4.80 14.45 -12.87
C LEU A 171 4.72 15.09 -11.49
N MET A 172 3.61 14.91 -10.81
CA MET A 172 3.44 15.25 -9.40
C MET A 172 3.74 14.01 -8.57
N TYR A 173 4.64 14.10 -7.59
CA TYR A 173 5.01 12.98 -6.74
C TYR A 173 4.69 13.26 -5.27
N GLY A 174 4.53 12.19 -4.50
CA GLY A 174 4.13 12.29 -3.10
C GLY A 174 2.65 12.63 -2.93
N MET A 175 2.34 13.37 -1.87
CA MET A 175 0.99 13.85 -1.59
C MET A 175 0.75 15.14 -2.35
N GLY A 176 -0.22 15.11 -3.28
CA GLY A 176 -0.36 16.12 -4.33
C GLY A 176 -1.28 17.30 -4.02
N GLU A 177 -1.76 17.46 -2.78
CA GLU A 177 -2.81 18.45 -2.45
C GLU A 177 -2.39 19.90 -2.73
N THR A 178 -1.13 20.23 -2.43
CA THR A 178 -0.59 21.57 -2.71
C THR A 178 -0.16 21.69 -4.16
N SER A 179 0.62 20.73 -4.66
CA SER A 179 1.19 20.80 -5.99
C SER A 179 0.14 20.78 -7.11
N ILE A 180 -1.03 20.14 -6.90
CA ILE A 180 -2.07 20.13 -7.94
C ILE A 180 -2.62 21.52 -8.23
N ILE A 181 -2.77 22.36 -7.21
CA ILE A 181 -3.24 23.75 -7.40
C ILE A 181 -2.17 24.58 -8.11
N GLU A 182 -0.90 24.46 -7.68
CA GLU A 182 0.21 25.16 -8.35
C GLU A 182 0.34 24.72 -9.82
N CYS A 183 0.22 23.41 -10.10
CA CYS A 183 0.26 22.89 -11.47
C CYS A 183 -0.94 23.33 -12.31
N ALA A 184 -2.14 23.37 -11.74
CA ALA A 184 -3.35 23.82 -12.44
C ALA A 184 -3.26 25.30 -12.81
N ASN A 185 -2.81 26.15 -11.87
CA ASN A 185 -2.56 27.56 -12.12
C ASN A 185 -1.48 27.74 -13.20
N TRP A 186 -0.35 27.02 -13.09
CA TRP A 186 0.71 27.08 -14.10
C TRP A 186 0.23 26.75 -15.52
N VAL A 187 -0.64 25.75 -15.66
CA VAL A 187 -1.25 25.43 -16.96
C VAL A 187 -2.20 26.55 -17.41
N ALA A 188 -3.04 27.08 -16.51
CA ALA A 188 -3.98 28.15 -16.81
C ALA A 188 -3.27 29.45 -17.22
N ASP A 189 -2.10 29.74 -16.65
CA ASP A 189 -1.27 30.91 -16.89
C ASP A 189 -0.33 30.76 -18.12
N GLY A 190 -0.52 29.72 -18.94
CA GLY A 190 0.19 29.52 -20.21
C GLY A 190 1.51 28.77 -20.11
N MET A 191 1.76 28.05 -19.02
CA MET A 191 2.90 27.12 -18.87
C MET A 191 4.28 27.77 -18.96
N ASN A 192 4.50 28.90 -18.30
CA ASN A 192 5.80 29.57 -18.28
C ASN A 192 6.88 28.65 -17.67
N PRO A 193 7.92 28.22 -18.43
CA PRO A 193 8.96 27.33 -17.91
C PRO A 193 9.77 27.93 -16.75
N ALA A 194 9.86 29.26 -16.63
CA ALA A 194 10.60 29.94 -15.57
C ALA A 194 9.99 29.72 -14.17
N GLU A 195 8.72 29.33 -14.09
CA GLU A 195 8.06 29.03 -12.82
C GLU A 195 8.32 27.61 -12.32
N LEU A 196 8.65 26.65 -13.21
CA LEU A 196 8.87 25.25 -12.84
C LEU A 196 9.89 25.05 -11.71
N PRO A 197 11.07 25.72 -11.70
CA PRO A 197 12.03 25.56 -10.62
C PRO A 197 11.55 25.98 -9.24
N LYS A 198 10.50 26.81 -9.15
CA LYS A 198 9.93 27.33 -7.90
C LYS A 198 8.89 26.40 -7.28
N MET A 199 8.28 25.52 -8.09
CA MET A 199 7.21 24.61 -7.68
C MET A 199 7.79 23.42 -6.91
N ARG A 200 7.11 22.96 -5.88
CA ARG A 200 7.51 21.79 -5.10
C ARG A 200 6.70 20.53 -5.48
N GLY A 201 7.27 19.35 -5.23
CA GLY A 201 6.58 18.07 -5.43
C GLY A 201 6.38 17.68 -6.90
N ILE A 202 7.17 18.25 -7.82
CA ILE A 202 7.07 17.96 -9.26
C ILE A 202 8.38 17.43 -9.85
N CYS A 203 8.21 16.72 -10.96
CA CYS A 203 9.29 16.41 -11.90
C CYS A 203 8.91 16.91 -13.31
N TYR A 204 9.89 17.39 -14.05
CA TYR A 204 9.74 17.85 -15.43
C TYR A 204 10.98 17.52 -16.27
N MET A 205 10.82 17.58 -17.58
CA MET A 205 11.94 17.36 -18.51
C MET A 205 12.58 18.67 -18.91
N SER A 206 13.92 18.68 -18.99
CA SER A 206 14.74 19.77 -19.52
C SER A 206 15.61 19.28 -20.65
N LYS A 207 15.97 20.17 -21.59
CA LYS A 207 16.94 19.89 -22.67
C LYS A 207 18.38 20.04 -22.20
N THR A 208 18.60 20.73 -21.09
CA THR A 208 19.93 20.98 -20.52
C THR A 208 19.96 20.55 -19.05
N PRO A 209 21.13 20.12 -18.54
CA PRO A 209 21.28 19.84 -17.12
C PRO A 209 21.13 21.13 -16.31
N ASP A 210 20.58 21.04 -15.10
CA ASP A 210 20.57 22.13 -14.14
C ASP A 210 21.74 21.96 -13.16
N PRO A 211 22.78 22.80 -13.24
CA PRO A 211 23.96 22.66 -12.40
C PRO A 211 23.71 22.94 -10.91
N THR A 212 22.56 23.54 -10.56
CA THR A 212 22.18 23.81 -9.17
C THR A 212 21.56 22.58 -8.49
N CYS A 213 21.25 21.54 -9.28
CA CYS A 213 20.69 20.29 -8.80
C CYS A 213 21.80 19.30 -8.39
N VAL A 214 21.48 18.40 -7.47
CA VAL A 214 22.29 17.21 -7.20
C VAL A 214 22.24 16.32 -8.43
N GLN A 215 23.41 16.06 -9.04
CA GLN A 215 23.51 15.22 -10.22
C GLN A 215 23.48 13.73 -9.82
N LEU A 216 22.60 12.96 -10.43
CA LEU A 216 22.54 11.51 -10.29
C LEU A 216 23.28 10.84 -11.45
N PRO A 217 23.83 9.63 -11.27
CA PRO A 217 24.23 8.79 -12.39
C PRO A 217 23.14 8.72 -13.46
N SER A 218 23.53 8.80 -14.73
CA SER A 218 22.64 8.80 -15.89
C SER A 218 21.83 7.49 -16.00
N HIS A 219 20.77 7.50 -16.80
CA HIS A 219 20.02 6.27 -17.10
C HIS A 219 20.93 5.19 -17.69
N GLN A 220 21.84 5.55 -18.58
CA GLN A 220 22.79 4.61 -19.18
C GLN A 220 23.68 3.95 -18.12
N GLU A 221 24.26 4.74 -17.20
CA GLU A 221 25.09 4.21 -16.13
C GLU A 221 24.31 3.29 -15.19
N VAL A 222 23.13 3.72 -14.72
CA VAL A 222 22.33 2.90 -13.77
C VAL A 222 21.72 1.66 -14.42
N SER A 223 21.57 1.62 -15.74
CA SER A 223 21.06 0.46 -16.46
C SER A 223 22.13 -0.60 -16.72
N THR A 224 23.39 -0.22 -16.76
CA THR A 224 24.51 -1.11 -17.07
C THR A 224 25.35 -1.48 -15.85
N ASP A 225 25.40 -0.61 -14.83
CA ASP A 225 26.18 -0.81 -13.61
C ASP A 225 25.29 -0.81 -12.36
N LYS A 226 25.21 -1.97 -11.69
CA LYS A 226 24.45 -2.15 -10.45
C LYS A 226 24.94 -1.30 -9.28
N ARG A 227 26.24 -0.99 -9.25
CA ARG A 227 26.83 -0.12 -8.22
C ARG A 227 26.38 1.33 -8.45
N LYS A 228 26.37 1.80 -9.70
CA LYS A 228 25.84 3.11 -10.08
C LYS A 228 24.33 3.23 -9.78
N TYR A 229 23.57 2.15 -9.97
CA TYR A 229 22.17 2.10 -9.57
C TYR A 229 22.01 2.29 -8.06
N ALA A 230 22.80 1.58 -7.24
CA ALA A 230 22.77 1.71 -5.79
C ALA A 230 23.16 3.13 -5.32
N GLU A 231 24.20 3.73 -5.91
CA GLU A 231 24.61 5.13 -5.64
C GLU A 231 23.47 6.11 -5.94
N ALA A 232 22.87 6.02 -7.14
CA ALA A 232 21.75 6.86 -7.54
C ALA A 232 20.56 6.71 -6.59
N PHE A 233 20.26 5.48 -6.14
CA PHE A 233 19.16 5.22 -5.23
C PHE A 233 19.38 5.85 -3.85
N VAL A 234 20.60 5.79 -3.30
CA VAL A 234 20.89 6.41 -1.99
C VAL A 234 20.71 7.93 -2.06
N ILE A 235 21.17 8.57 -3.14
CA ILE A 235 20.95 10.02 -3.34
C ILE A 235 19.45 10.33 -3.35
N GLN A 236 18.65 9.59 -4.14
CA GLN A 236 17.19 9.77 -4.20
C GLN A 236 16.54 9.59 -2.82
N TYR A 237 16.95 8.56 -2.08
CA TYR A 237 16.42 8.26 -0.76
C TYR A 237 16.76 9.36 0.26
N ASP A 238 17.97 9.89 0.20
CA ASP A 238 18.44 10.93 1.12
C ASP A 238 17.81 12.30 0.82
N GLU A 239 17.61 12.64 -0.44
CA GLU A 239 17.02 13.91 -0.86
C GLU A 239 15.47 13.87 -0.94
N GLN A 240 14.83 12.78 -0.47
CA GLN A 240 13.38 12.64 -0.34
C GLN A 240 12.79 13.45 0.83
N ASP A 241 13.59 14.09 1.63
CA ASP A 241 13.12 14.82 2.81
C ASP A 241 12.57 16.22 2.42
N PRO A 242 11.36 16.61 2.88
CA PRO A 242 10.74 17.87 2.47
C PRO A 242 11.40 19.11 3.08
N ILE A 243 12.19 18.99 4.16
CA ILE A 243 12.83 20.12 4.84
C ILE A 243 14.22 20.38 4.29
N ARG A 244 15.04 19.33 4.16
CA ARG A 244 16.46 19.44 3.79
C ARG A 244 16.80 18.93 2.40
N GLY A 245 15.85 18.24 1.74
CA GLY A 245 16.05 17.67 0.41
C GLY A 245 16.38 18.76 -0.62
N LYS A 246 17.22 18.41 -1.57
CA LYS A 246 17.63 19.27 -2.67
C LYS A 246 16.94 18.87 -3.95
N ARG A 247 16.95 19.75 -4.94
CA ARG A 247 16.58 19.42 -6.31
C ARG A 247 17.59 18.42 -6.88
N MET A 248 17.11 17.50 -7.73
CA MET A 248 17.92 16.45 -8.33
C MET A 248 17.80 16.49 -9.85
N CYS A 249 18.86 16.11 -10.55
CA CYS A 249 18.90 16.01 -12.00
C CYS A 249 19.43 14.65 -12.40
N GLN A 250 18.73 13.96 -13.32
CA GLN A 250 19.18 12.71 -13.92
C GLN A 250 19.09 12.76 -15.43
N GLN A 251 20.20 12.56 -16.13
CA GLN A 251 20.20 12.42 -17.58
C GLN A 251 19.46 11.13 -17.97
N GLN A 252 18.44 11.27 -18.82
CA GLN A 252 17.65 10.15 -19.30
C GLN A 252 18.10 9.68 -20.67
N ASP A 253 18.47 10.61 -21.55
CA ASP A 253 19.05 10.40 -22.88
C ASP A 253 20.04 11.53 -23.19
N THR A 254 20.59 11.57 -24.39
CA THR A 254 21.62 12.51 -24.80
C THR A 254 21.31 13.97 -24.51
N ASP A 255 20.05 14.39 -24.76
CA ASP A 255 19.55 15.77 -24.64
C ASP A 255 18.29 15.88 -23.75
N ARG A 256 18.02 14.89 -22.93
CA ARG A 256 16.85 14.87 -22.04
C ARG A 256 17.27 14.65 -20.60
N TYR A 257 16.95 15.62 -19.75
CA TYR A 257 17.29 15.62 -18.34
C TYR A 257 16.00 15.67 -17.52
N LEU A 258 15.82 14.70 -16.62
CA LEU A 258 14.76 14.75 -15.62
C LEU A 258 15.20 15.65 -14.47
N ILE A 259 14.43 16.68 -14.19
CA ILE A 259 14.59 17.53 -13.01
C ILE A 259 13.51 17.15 -11.99
N GLN A 260 13.90 16.81 -10.78
CA GLN A 260 13.00 16.70 -9.64
C GLN A 260 13.21 17.87 -8.69
N ASN A 261 12.17 18.64 -8.43
CA ASN A 261 12.18 19.66 -7.39
C ASN A 261 12.05 19.04 -5.99
N GLN A 262 12.21 19.85 -4.94
CA GLN A 262 12.05 19.39 -3.56
C GLN A 262 10.65 18.83 -3.32
N PRO A 263 10.48 17.85 -2.42
CA PRO A 263 9.16 17.37 -2.01
C PRO A 263 8.29 18.50 -1.44
N CYS A 264 6.97 18.36 -1.58
CA CYS A 264 6.04 19.26 -0.89
C CYS A 264 6.28 19.24 0.62
N LEU A 265 6.10 20.39 1.26
CA LEU A 265 6.11 20.45 2.72
C LEU A 265 4.95 19.65 3.29
N PRO A 266 5.10 19.05 4.48
CA PRO A 266 3.99 18.43 5.18
C PRO A 266 2.85 19.44 5.38
N LEU A 267 1.61 19.02 5.14
CA LEU A 267 0.44 19.87 5.42
C LEU A 267 0.37 20.15 6.93
N SER A 268 -0.02 21.37 7.27
CA SER A 268 -0.42 21.68 8.64
C SER A 268 -1.66 20.86 9.02
N ARG A 269 -1.98 20.80 10.31
CA ARG A 269 -3.16 20.09 10.81
C ARG A 269 -4.45 20.68 10.21
N GLU A 270 -4.53 22.02 10.16
CA GLU A 270 -5.66 22.77 9.62
C GLU A 270 -5.83 22.54 8.10
N ALA A 271 -4.71 22.53 7.35
CA ALA A 271 -4.74 22.26 5.93
C ALA A 271 -5.17 20.81 5.64
N LEU A 272 -4.69 19.84 6.44
CA LEU A 272 -5.11 18.45 6.32
C LEU A 272 -6.59 18.27 6.68
N ASP A 273 -7.07 18.92 7.76
CA ASP A 273 -8.48 18.91 8.15
C ASP A 273 -9.37 19.47 7.02
N ALA A 274 -8.96 20.55 6.38
CA ALA A 274 -9.69 21.16 5.27
C ALA A 274 -9.81 20.24 4.05
N VAL A 275 -8.86 19.34 3.84
CA VAL A 275 -8.94 18.28 2.80
C VAL A 275 -10.01 17.26 3.13
N TYR A 276 -10.11 16.83 4.38
CA TYR A 276 -11.09 15.83 4.81
C TYR A 276 -12.51 16.42 5.01
N ASP A 277 -12.64 17.73 5.12
CA ASP A 277 -13.92 18.44 5.20
C ASP A 277 -14.54 18.74 3.81
N LEU A 278 -13.89 18.37 2.70
CA LEU A 278 -14.43 18.50 1.35
C LEU A 278 -15.71 17.67 1.17
N PRO A 279 -16.61 18.06 0.23
CA PRO A 279 -17.97 17.49 0.12
C PRO A 279 -18.01 16.13 -0.56
N TYR A 280 -17.27 15.14 -0.05
CA TYR A 280 -17.28 13.76 -0.57
C TYR A 280 -18.66 13.14 -0.43
N THR A 281 -19.11 12.40 -1.46
CA THR A 281 -20.34 11.60 -1.41
C THR A 281 -20.18 10.35 -0.53
N ARG A 282 -18.94 9.89 -0.31
CA ARG A 282 -18.50 8.71 0.45
C ARG A 282 -19.04 7.40 -0.10
N THR A 283 -19.30 7.35 -1.38
CA THR A 283 -19.75 6.14 -2.07
C THR A 283 -19.18 6.09 -3.49
N TYR A 284 -19.45 4.99 -4.20
CA TYR A 284 -19.13 4.85 -5.62
C TYR A 284 -20.21 5.48 -6.50
N HIS A 285 -19.83 5.87 -7.72
CA HIS A 285 -20.77 6.45 -8.67
C HIS A 285 -21.89 5.47 -9.03
N PRO A 286 -23.17 5.92 -9.10
CA PRO A 286 -24.34 5.06 -9.34
C PRO A 286 -24.28 4.19 -10.60
N MET A 287 -23.50 4.58 -11.63
CA MET A 287 -23.29 3.80 -12.85
C MET A 287 -22.83 2.36 -12.59
N TYR A 288 -22.11 2.11 -11.47
CA TYR A 288 -21.59 0.78 -11.12
C TYR A 288 -22.57 -0.10 -10.33
N LYS A 289 -23.75 0.43 -9.99
CA LYS A 289 -24.73 -0.30 -9.15
C LYS A 289 -25.19 -1.61 -9.78
N ALA A 290 -25.45 -1.60 -11.09
CA ALA A 290 -25.88 -2.78 -11.83
C ALA A 290 -24.81 -3.88 -11.88
N GLU A 291 -23.54 -3.53 -11.74
CA GLU A 291 -22.40 -4.45 -11.75
C GLU A 291 -22.02 -4.98 -10.35
N GLY A 292 -22.76 -4.60 -9.30
CA GLY A 292 -22.51 -5.02 -7.92
C GLY A 292 -21.68 -4.02 -7.11
N GLY A 293 -21.48 -2.80 -7.62
CA GLY A 293 -20.74 -1.73 -6.95
C GLY A 293 -19.23 -1.92 -7.02
N VAL A 294 -18.49 -1.28 -6.10
CA VAL A 294 -17.01 -1.33 -6.04
C VAL A 294 -16.58 -1.93 -4.70
N PRO A 295 -16.02 -3.14 -4.68
CA PRO A 295 -15.71 -3.87 -3.43
C PRO A 295 -14.78 -3.11 -2.48
N ALA A 296 -13.81 -2.34 -3.00
CA ALA A 296 -12.87 -1.56 -2.19
C ALA A 296 -13.56 -0.55 -1.26
N LEU A 297 -14.80 -0.11 -1.57
CA LEU A 297 -15.55 0.78 -0.69
C LEU A 297 -15.85 0.11 0.67
N GLN A 298 -16.09 -1.20 0.71
CA GLN A 298 -16.46 -1.93 1.94
C GLN A 298 -15.39 -1.81 3.04
N GLU A 299 -14.13 -1.68 2.65
CA GLU A 299 -13.01 -1.54 3.59
C GLU A 299 -12.93 -0.13 4.21
N VAL A 300 -13.42 0.88 3.50
CA VAL A 300 -13.23 2.29 3.88
C VAL A 300 -14.50 3.04 4.22
N GLU A 301 -15.69 2.56 3.86
CA GLU A 301 -16.97 3.24 4.02
C GLU A 301 -17.18 3.79 5.45
N PHE A 302 -16.85 2.99 6.45
CA PHE A 302 -16.94 3.34 7.88
C PHE A 302 -15.57 3.39 8.55
N SER A 303 -14.54 3.78 7.81
CA SER A 303 -13.18 3.95 8.32
C SER A 303 -12.76 5.42 8.27
N ILE A 304 -11.92 5.83 9.20
CA ILE A 304 -11.43 7.19 9.34
C ILE A 304 -9.91 7.18 9.15
N ALA A 305 -9.43 7.83 8.10
CA ALA A 305 -8.01 8.07 7.94
C ALA A 305 -7.58 9.24 8.84
N SER A 306 -6.77 8.96 9.85
CA SER A 306 -6.40 9.92 10.89
C SER A 306 -5.03 10.56 10.68
N THR A 307 -4.14 9.89 9.93
CA THR A 307 -2.74 10.31 9.75
C THR A 307 -2.20 9.92 8.37
N ARG A 308 -1.12 10.57 7.96
CA ARG A 308 -0.30 10.27 6.79
C ARG A 308 1.18 10.32 7.16
N GLY A 309 2.02 9.66 6.34
CA GLY A 309 3.44 9.51 6.58
C GLY A 309 3.76 8.41 7.59
N CYS A 310 5.04 8.00 7.66
CA CYS A 310 5.49 6.96 8.58
C CYS A 310 6.99 7.10 8.88
N PHE A 311 7.35 7.39 10.12
CA PHE A 311 8.75 7.43 10.54
C PHE A 311 9.34 6.04 10.86
N GLY A 312 8.55 4.98 10.77
CA GLY A 312 9.04 3.60 10.88
C GLY A 312 10.08 3.25 9.83
N SER A 313 9.95 3.81 8.64
CA SER A 313 10.98 3.75 7.56
C SER A 313 11.48 2.34 7.25
N CYS A 314 10.61 1.33 7.31
CA CYS A 314 10.98 -0.04 6.92
C CYS A 314 11.52 -0.05 5.49
N ASN A 315 12.64 -0.74 5.25
CA ASN A 315 13.39 -0.68 4.02
C ASN A 315 12.63 -1.22 2.78
N PHE A 316 11.61 -2.05 3.01
CA PHE A 316 10.76 -2.63 1.95
C PHE A 316 9.49 -1.83 1.66
N CYS A 317 9.18 -0.78 2.46
CA CYS A 317 7.91 -0.09 2.41
C CYS A 317 7.97 1.16 1.53
N ALA A 318 7.14 1.19 0.47
CA ALA A 318 7.05 2.33 -0.44
C ALA A 318 6.35 3.56 0.16
N ILE A 319 5.63 3.43 1.28
CA ILE A 319 4.94 4.54 1.95
C ILE A 319 5.93 5.65 2.31
N THR A 320 7.11 5.31 2.81
CA THR A 320 8.16 6.27 3.12
C THR A 320 8.56 7.12 1.92
N PHE A 321 8.62 6.52 0.73
CA PHE A 321 9.03 7.18 -0.51
C PHE A 321 7.88 7.96 -1.17
N HIS A 322 6.63 7.62 -0.86
CA HIS A 322 5.44 8.31 -1.38
C HIS A 322 4.88 9.34 -0.41
N GLN A 323 4.65 8.99 0.87
CA GLN A 323 4.04 9.88 1.86
C GLN A 323 5.06 10.61 2.75
N GLY A 324 6.32 10.16 2.74
CA GLY A 324 7.38 10.74 3.55
C GLY A 324 7.46 10.16 4.97
N ARG A 325 8.46 10.66 5.73
CA ARG A 325 8.80 10.21 7.08
C ARG A 325 8.26 11.12 8.19
N ILE A 326 7.69 12.26 7.84
CA ILE A 326 7.11 13.22 8.80
C ILE A 326 5.60 12.95 8.89
N ILE A 327 5.12 12.75 10.11
CA ILE A 327 3.70 12.49 10.36
C ILE A 327 2.89 13.77 10.17
N GLN A 328 1.81 13.66 9.43
CA GLN A 328 0.76 14.65 9.25
C GLN A 328 -0.51 14.09 9.86
N SER A 329 -1.06 14.75 10.86
CA SER A 329 -2.22 14.26 11.61
C SER A 329 -3.37 15.23 11.53
N ARG A 330 -4.57 14.71 11.36
CA ARG A 330 -5.81 15.46 11.51
C ARG A 330 -6.04 15.83 12.98
N SER A 331 -6.75 16.92 13.20
CA SER A 331 -7.18 17.28 14.56
C SER A 331 -8.20 16.26 15.12
N PRO A 332 -8.28 16.12 16.45
CA PRO A 332 -9.34 15.35 17.09
C PRO A 332 -10.74 15.82 16.64
N GLU A 333 -10.93 17.14 16.53
CA GLU A 333 -12.20 17.77 16.13
C GLU A 333 -12.62 17.37 14.72
N SER A 334 -11.67 17.33 13.76
CA SER A 334 -11.92 16.87 12.38
C SER A 334 -12.33 15.40 12.35
N ILE A 335 -11.62 14.54 13.11
CA ILE A 335 -11.93 13.11 13.20
C ILE A 335 -13.31 12.89 13.83
N LEU A 336 -13.67 13.65 14.87
CA LEU A 336 -14.98 13.57 15.51
C LEU A 336 -16.11 14.07 14.62
N ARG A 337 -15.88 15.15 13.83
CA ARG A 337 -16.86 15.60 12.82
C ARG A 337 -17.15 14.49 11.81
N GLU A 338 -16.10 13.83 11.31
CA GLU A 338 -16.25 12.69 10.41
C GLU A 338 -16.97 11.52 11.10
N GLY A 339 -16.61 11.18 12.34
CA GLY A 339 -17.32 10.16 13.14
C GLY A 339 -18.83 10.45 13.27
N LYS A 340 -19.20 11.70 13.55
CA LYS A 340 -20.62 12.14 13.58
C LYS A 340 -21.28 11.97 12.21
N LEU A 341 -20.58 12.33 11.12
CA LEU A 341 -21.09 12.15 9.75
C LEU A 341 -21.37 10.68 9.46
N LEU A 342 -20.44 9.76 9.82
CA LEU A 342 -20.62 8.32 9.62
C LEU A 342 -21.89 7.79 10.31
N THR A 343 -22.22 8.29 11.51
CA THR A 343 -23.44 7.86 12.23
C THR A 343 -24.75 8.27 11.55
N GLN A 344 -24.68 9.16 10.56
CA GLN A 344 -25.82 9.64 9.78
C GLN A 344 -26.00 8.89 8.45
N LEU A 345 -25.01 8.10 8.03
CA LEU A 345 -25.08 7.35 6.79
C LEU A 345 -26.12 6.21 6.89
N PRO A 346 -26.89 5.94 5.82
CA PRO A 346 -28.02 4.99 5.85
C PRO A 346 -27.64 3.58 6.31
N ASN A 347 -26.44 3.12 5.93
CA ASN A 347 -25.98 1.75 6.19
C ASN A 347 -25.19 1.61 7.51
N PHE A 348 -25.09 2.65 8.32
CA PHE A 348 -24.32 2.62 9.55
C PHE A 348 -24.95 1.71 10.60
N LYS A 349 -24.28 0.63 10.97
CA LYS A 349 -24.74 -0.38 11.94
C LYS A 349 -24.16 -0.19 13.35
N GLY A 350 -23.49 0.92 13.60
CA GLY A 350 -22.85 1.25 14.88
C GLY A 350 -21.36 0.88 14.98
N TYR A 351 -20.73 0.52 13.88
CA TYR A 351 -19.32 0.11 13.88
C TYR A 351 -18.48 1.08 13.06
N ILE A 352 -17.50 1.71 13.70
CA ILE A 352 -16.38 2.36 13.01
C ILE A 352 -15.31 1.28 12.82
N HIS A 353 -15.04 0.93 11.57
CA HIS A 353 -14.24 -0.25 11.23
C HIS A 353 -12.74 -0.03 11.43
N ASP A 354 -12.27 1.20 11.27
CA ASP A 354 -10.88 1.57 11.48
C ASP A 354 -10.75 3.07 11.81
N VAL A 355 -9.83 3.39 12.70
CA VAL A 355 -9.31 4.75 12.92
C VAL A 355 -7.81 4.66 12.76
N GLY A 356 -7.33 4.90 11.55
CA GLY A 356 -5.99 4.48 11.18
C GLY A 356 -5.24 5.39 10.22
N GLY A 357 -4.25 4.82 9.63
CA GLY A 357 -3.32 5.42 8.68
C GLY A 357 -2.23 4.41 8.34
N PRO A 358 -1.11 4.83 7.74
CA PRO A 358 0.02 3.94 7.46
C PRO A 358 0.54 3.22 8.71
N THR A 359 0.42 3.88 9.87
CA THR A 359 0.66 3.31 11.21
C THR A 359 -0.31 4.02 12.15
N ALA A 360 -1.30 3.28 12.67
CA ALA A 360 -2.43 3.87 13.38
C ALA A 360 -2.04 4.65 14.65
N ASN A 361 -1.04 4.16 15.39
CA ASN A 361 -0.60 4.77 16.64
C ASN A 361 0.47 5.87 16.48
N PHE A 362 0.75 6.34 15.25
CA PHE A 362 1.61 7.50 15.03
C PHE A 362 0.75 8.76 14.87
N ARG A 363 0.77 9.65 15.86
CA ARG A 363 -0.03 10.88 15.86
C ARG A 363 0.81 12.15 15.79
N LYS A 364 2.09 12.07 16.10
CA LYS A 364 3.03 13.20 16.13
C LYS A 364 4.29 12.87 15.35
N PRO A 365 5.06 13.86 14.87
CA PRO A 365 6.42 13.65 14.38
C PRO A 365 7.25 12.88 15.42
N ALA A 366 8.22 12.07 14.96
CA ALA A 366 9.04 11.24 15.86
C ALA A 366 9.79 12.06 16.90
N CYS A 367 10.20 13.27 16.55
CA CYS A 367 10.84 14.22 17.47
C CYS A 367 10.69 15.67 16.94
N PRO A 368 10.86 16.71 17.79
CA PRO A 368 10.75 18.11 17.37
C PRO A 368 11.74 18.52 16.28
N ASN A 369 12.90 17.83 16.19
CA ASN A 369 13.91 18.14 15.19
C ASN A 369 13.46 17.81 13.76
N GLN A 370 12.54 16.83 13.58
CA GLN A 370 12.04 16.50 12.24
C GLN A 370 11.42 17.70 11.50
N LEU A 371 10.74 18.59 12.23
CA LEU A 371 10.10 19.77 11.64
C LEU A 371 11.09 20.92 11.39
N LYS A 372 12.29 20.90 12.02
CA LYS A 372 13.30 21.95 11.87
C LYS A 372 14.37 21.60 10.85
N VAL A 373 14.90 20.38 10.91
CA VAL A 373 16.04 19.92 10.10
C VAL A 373 15.75 18.69 9.25
N GLY A 374 14.49 18.24 9.22
CA GLY A 374 14.08 17.05 8.49
C GLY A 374 14.37 15.73 9.20
N ALA A 375 14.05 14.62 8.57
CA ALA A 375 14.35 13.28 9.04
C ALA A 375 15.85 12.96 8.91
N CYS A 376 16.42 12.25 9.88
CA CYS A 376 17.83 11.88 9.88
C CYS A 376 18.21 11.04 8.64
N LYS A 377 19.34 11.37 7.98
CA LYS A 377 19.85 10.62 6.80
C LYS A 377 20.27 9.20 7.18
N HIS A 378 21.08 9.06 8.22
CA HIS A 378 21.77 7.81 8.56
C HIS A 378 21.16 7.06 9.75
N ARG A 379 19.94 7.42 10.15
CA ARG A 379 19.25 6.80 11.28
C ARG A 379 17.75 6.70 11.04
N GLN A 380 17.18 5.54 11.38
CA GLN A 380 15.75 5.36 11.55
C GLN A 380 15.33 5.60 12.99
N CYS A 381 14.09 6.05 13.21
CA CYS A 381 13.65 6.44 14.56
C CYS A 381 13.45 5.26 15.51
N LEU A 382 13.17 4.07 14.96
CA LEU A 382 12.87 2.85 15.72
C LEU A 382 13.88 1.71 15.49
N PHE A 383 14.87 1.91 14.62
CA PHE A 383 15.86 0.89 14.27
C PHE A 383 17.29 1.45 14.31
N PRO A 384 18.30 0.64 14.74
CA PRO A 384 18.23 -0.72 15.32
C PRO A 384 17.61 -0.74 16.73
N GLN A 385 17.60 0.39 17.38
CA GLN A 385 16.96 0.64 18.68
C GLN A 385 16.24 2.00 18.64
N PRO A 386 15.20 2.20 19.45
CA PRO A 386 14.51 3.48 19.53
C PRO A 386 15.48 4.64 19.75
N CYS A 387 15.30 5.71 18.97
CA CYS A 387 16.14 6.90 19.10
C CYS A 387 15.93 7.54 20.47
N LYS A 388 16.99 7.98 21.14
CA LYS A 388 16.91 8.67 22.45
C LYS A 388 16.06 9.95 22.41
N ASN A 389 15.90 10.56 21.23
CA ASN A 389 15.08 11.75 21.03
C ASN A 389 13.64 11.41 20.60
N LEU A 390 13.29 10.12 20.49
CA LEU A 390 11.95 9.69 20.12
C LEU A 390 10.95 10.13 21.19
N GLN A 391 9.91 10.82 20.75
CA GLN A 391 8.78 11.19 21.60
C GLN A 391 7.66 10.19 21.40
N VAL A 392 7.37 9.41 22.43
CA VAL A 392 6.28 8.44 22.43
C VAL A 392 5.10 9.02 23.18
N ASP A 393 3.96 9.14 22.49
CA ASP A 393 2.74 9.67 23.06
C ASP A 393 1.52 9.00 22.41
N HIS A 394 0.76 8.27 23.22
CA HIS A 394 -0.48 7.62 22.81
C HIS A 394 -1.76 8.29 23.37
N GLU A 395 -1.62 9.36 24.18
CA GLU A 395 -2.76 9.98 24.89
C GLU A 395 -3.77 10.58 23.92
N GLU A 396 -3.31 11.33 22.91
CA GLU A 396 -4.20 11.89 21.89
C GLU A 396 -4.95 10.77 21.14
N PHE A 397 -4.26 9.68 20.80
CA PHE A 397 -4.87 8.56 20.09
C PHE A 397 -5.96 7.87 20.92
N LEU A 398 -5.65 7.54 22.18
CA LEU A 398 -6.62 6.93 23.09
C LEU A 398 -7.82 7.86 23.38
N SER A 399 -7.56 9.17 23.51
CA SER A 399 -8.62 10.17 23.69
C SER A 399 -9.57 10.23 22.51
N ILE A 400 -9.05 10.24 21.26
CA ILE A 400 -9.87 10.20 20.05
C ILE A 400 -10.72 8.93 19.99
N LEU A 401 -10.12 7.77 20.24
CA LEU A 401 -10.85 6.51 20.24
C LEU A 401 -11.97 6.48 21.30
N LYS A 402 -11.71 7.03 22.49
CA LYS A 402 -12.72 7.17 23.55
C LYS A 402 -13.87 8.07 23.11
N GLN A 403 -13.58 9.28 22.64
CA GLN A 403 -14.61 10.23 22.20
C GLN A 403 -15.45 9.70 21.03
N LEU A 404 -14.85 8.97 20.09
CA LEU A 404 -15.61 8.31 19.02
C LEU A 404 -16.57 7.23 19.55
N ARG A 405 -16.18 6.48 20.61
CA ARG A 405 -17.05 5.48 21.25
C ARG A 405 -18.25 6.12 21.96
N GLU A 406 -18.10 7.37 22.40
CA GLU A 406 -19.14 8.12 23.13
C GLU A 406 -20.14 8.81 22.18
N LEU A 407 -19.90 8.77 20.86
CA LEU A 407 -20.84 9.32 19.88
C LEU A 407 -22.16 8.51 19.87
N PRO A 408 -23.31 9.19 19.73
CA PRO A 408 -24.60 8.52 19.58
C PRO A 408 -24.58 7.51 18.42
N LYS A 409 -25.24 6.36 18.60
CA LYS A 409 -25.31 5.23 17.65
C LYS A 409 -24.01 4.45 17.46
N VAL A 410 -22.87 4.88 17.99
CA VAL A 410 -21.63 4.10 17.93
C VAL A 410 -21.64 3.01 18.99
N LYS A 411 -21.51 1.77 18.57
CA LYS A 411 -21.43 0.58 19.44
C LYS A 411 -19.98 0.17 19.70
N LYS A 412 -19.13 0.24 18.67
CA LYS A 412 -17.71 -0.15 18.73
C LYS A 412 -16.88 0.71 17.76
N VAL A 413 -15.65 0.97 18.17
CA VAL A 413 -14.61 1.60 17.35
C VAL A 413 -13.44 0.64 17.30
N PHE A 414 -13.11 0.16 16.12
CA PHE A 414 -11.99 -0.74 15.90
C PHE A 414 -10.78 -0.01 15.30
N VAL A 415 -9.62 -0.60 15.49
CA VAL A 415 -8.38 -0.23 14.79
C VAL A 415 -7.87 -1.49 14.09
N ARG A 416 -7.96 -1.48 12.75
CA ARG A 416 -7.51 -2.58 11.88
C ARG A 416 -6.21 -2.27 11.18
N SER A 417 -5.87 -0.99 11.02
CA SER A 417 -4.59 -0.52 10.53
C SER A 417 -3.46 -1.02 11.41
N GLY A 418 -2.30 -1.27 10.81
CA GLY A 418 -1.14 -1.78 11.52
C GLY A 418 -0.68 -0.89 12.68
N LEU A 419 -0.37 -1.50 13.81
CA LEU A 419 0.28 -0.86 14.94
C LEU A 419 1.78 -1.15 14.97
N ARG A 420 2.56 -0.18 15.34
CA ARG A 420 4.00 -0.39 15.65
C ARG A 420 4.14 -0.81 17.11
N TYR A 421 4.34 -2.11 17.31
CA TYR A 421 4.53 -2.68 18.66
C TYR A 421 5.81 -2.18 19.33
N ASP A 422 6.86 -1.90 18.58
CA ASP A 422 8.11 -1.31 19.05
C ASP A 422 7.91 0.12 19.56
N TYR A 423 7.03 0.92 18.95
CA TYR A 423 6.64 2.23 19.45
C TYR A 423 5.82 2.11 20.74
N ILE A 424 4.90 1.11 20.81
CA ILE A 424 4.15 0.81 22.03
C ILE A 424 5.10 0.44 23.18
N MET A 425 6.05 -0.45 22.91
CA MET A 425 7.02 -0.90 23.93
C MET A 425 8.02 0.19 24.35
N SER A 426 8.14 1.25 23.57
CA SER A 426 8.94 2.45 23.90
C SER A 426 8.15 3.47 24.73
N ASP A 427 6.87 3.24 25.00
CA ASP A 427 6.05 4.08 25.88
C ASP A 427 6.52 3.96 27.34
N LYS A 428 6.34 5.01 28.12
CA LYS A 428 6.61 5.00 29.56
C LYS A 428 5.72 4.00 30.31
N ASN A 429 4.51 3.76 29.83
CA ASN A 429 3.56 2.81 30.39
C ASN A 429 2.86 1.99 29.30
N PRO A 430 3.55 1.05 28.64
CA PRO A 430 2.97 0.26 27.54
C PRO A 430 1.79 -0.60 28.00
N THR A 431 1.75 -1.01 29.26
CA THR A 431 0.66 -1.81 29.82
C THR A 431 -0.65 -1.02 29.88
N ARG A 432 -0.59 0.27 30.24
CA ARG A 432 -1.78 1.14 30.28
C ARG A 432 -2.39 1.29 28.88
N PHE A 433 -1.52 1.56 27.89
CA PHE A 433 -1.98 1.63 26.49
C PHE A 433 -2.64 0.33 26.06
N LEU A 434 -1.98 -0.81 26.28
CA LEU A 434 -2.51 -2.12 25.87
C LEU A 434 -3.82 -2.47 26.59
N ARG A 435 -3.95 -2.16 27.88
CA ARG A 435 -5.22 -2.40 28.62
C ARG A 435 -6.39 -1.67 27.99
N GLU A 436 -6.26 -0.38 27.77
CA GLU A 436 -7.31 0.44 27.17
C GLU A 436 -7.64 -0.03 25.74
N PHE A 437 -6.59 -0.26 24.96
CA PHE A 437 -6.69 -0.65 23.57
C PHE A 437 -7.33 -2.03 23.38
N CYS A 438 -6.87 -3.06 24.09
CA CYS A 438 -7.43 -4.41 24.02
C CYS A 438 -8.89 -4.45 24.49
N LYS A 439 -9.21 -3.73 25.56
CA LYS A 439 -10.56 -3.71 26.13
C LYS A 439 -11.60 -3.15 25.14
N TYR A 440 -11.24 -2.15 24.35
CA TYR A 440 -12.25 -1.38 23.60
C TYR A 440 -12.09 -1.41 22.08
N ASN A 441 -10.88 -1.63 21.53
CA ASN A 441 -10.58 -1.34 20.14
C ASN A 441 -10.12 -2.55 19.31
N VAL A 442 -9.90 -3.72 19.95
CA VAL A 442 -9.53 -4.97 19.27
C VAL A 442 -10.78 -5.83 19.06
N SER A 443 -10.97 -6.34 17.82
CA SER A 443 -12.13 -7.15 17.44
C SER A 443 -11.95 -8.67 17.64
N GLY A 444 -11.01 -9.08 18.50
CA GLY A 444 -10.65 -10.49 18.72
C GLY A 444 -9.29 -10.87 18.11
N GLN A 445 -8.82 -10.13 17.12
CA GLN A 445 -7.52 -10.31 16.49
C GLN A 445 -6.78 -8.97 16.37
N LEU A 446 -5.51 -8.96 16.79
CA LEU A 446 -4.61 -7.84 16.58
C LEU A 446 -3.50 -8.23 15.60
N LYS A 447 -3.43 -7.50 14.49
CA LYS A 447 -2.42 -7.70 13.45
C LYS A 447 -1.17 -6.89 13.78
N VAL A 448 -0.01 -7.54 13.79
CA VAL A 448 1.30 -6.92 14.01
C VAL A 448 2.30 -7.47 12.98
N ALA A 449 3.32 -6.69 12.68
CA ALA A 449 4.24 -6.99 11.59
C ALA A 449 5.69 -7.14 12.09
N PRO A 450 6.08 -8.27 12.73
CA PRO A 450 7.48 -8.56 13.03
C PRO A 450 8.30 -8.82 11.77
N GLU A 451 7.68 -9.33 10.71
CA GLU A 451 8.20 -9.65 9.37
C GLU A 451 9.15 -10.86 9.34
N HIS A 452 10.08 -10.98 10.27
CA HIS A 452 11.06 -12.07 10.37
C HIS A 452 11.56 -12.21 11.83
N VAL A 453 12.42 -13.21 12.09
CA VAL A 453 13.06 -13.43 13.41
C VAL A 453 14.58 -13.39 13.35
N CYS A 454 15.17 -13.74 12.20
CA CYS A 454 16.61 -13.74 12.02
C CYS A 454 17.18 -12.32 12.09
N PRO A 455 18.15 -12.05 12.97
CA PRO A 455 18.72 -10.71 13.19
C PRO A 455 19.25 -10.07 11.91
N TYR A 456 19.97 -10.83 11.10
CA TYR A 456 20.54 -10.34 9.85
C TYR A 456 19.47 -9.87 8.85
N VAL A 457 18.35 -10.60 8.74
CA VAL A 457 17.23 -10.24 7.86
C VAL A 457 16.50 -9.01 8.40
N LEU A 458 16.25 -8.96 9.70
CA LEU A 458 15.62 -7.81 10.36
C LEU A 458 16.43 -6.51 10.17
N ASP A 459 17.78 -6.60 10.17
CA ASP A 459 18.65 -5.46 9.86
C ASP A 459 18.44 -4.95 8.43
N ARG A 460 18.33 -5.87 7.45
CA ARG A 460 18.05 -5.52 6.05
C ARG A 460 16.64 -4.99 5.84
N MET A 461 15.71 -5.36 6.71
CA MET A 461 14.33 -4.83 6.72
C MET A 461 14.21 -3.47 7.41
N GLY A 462 15.16 -3.09 8.26
CA GLY A 462 15.03 -1.93 9.17
C GLY A 462 13.98 -2.16 10.24
N LYS A 463 13.94 -3.39 10.81
CA LYS A 463 12.97 -3.82 11.84
C LYS A 463 13.67 -4.12 13.17
N PRO A 464 12.96 -3.94 14.29
CA PRO A 464 13.52 -4.25 15.61
C PRO A 464 13.83 -5.74 15.76
N ARG A 465 14.69 -6.06 16.70
CA ARG A 465 15.09 -7.43 17.04
C ARG A 465 13.91 -8.24 17.59
N ARG A 466 13.99 -9.57 17.44
CA ARG A 466 12.98 -10.54 17.86
C ARG A 466 12.62 -10.40 19.34
N GLU A 467 13.62 -10.15 20.21
CA GLU A 467 13.44 -10.06 21.65
C GLU A 467 12.41 -8.98 22.04
N LEU A 468 12.36 -7.88 21.29
CA LEU A 468 11.36 -6.83 21.52
C LEU A 468 9.96 -7.30 21.13
N TYR A 469 9.86 -8.11 20.07
CA TYR A 469 8.58 -8.71 19.66
C TYR A 469 8.11 -9.75 20.70
N ASP A 470 8.99 -10.63 21.16
CA ASP A 470 8.67 -11.63 22.19
C ASP A 470 8.21 -10.95 23.51
N ALA A 471 8.89 -9.87 23.91
CA ALA A 471 8.47 -9.06 25.07
C ALA A 471 7.08 -8.41 24.86
N PHE A 472 6.78 -7.95 23.64
CA PHE A 472 5.45 -7.45 23.31
C PHE A 472 4.38 -8.54 23.39
N VAL A 473 4.66 -9.74 22.84
CA VAL A 473 3.74 -10.90 22.88
C VAL A 473 3.40 -11.27 24.32
N ALA A 474 4.42 -11.40 25.17
CA ALA A 474 4.24 -11.71 26.60
C ALA A 474 3.38 -10.64 27.31
N ARG A 475 3.65 -9.36 27.04
CA ARG A 475 2.87 -8.25 27.61
C ARG A 475 1.42 -8.25 27.14
N TYR A 476 1.20 -8.50 25.85
CA TYR A 476 -0.15 -8.59 25.28
C TYR A 476 -0.95 -9.75 25.89
N GLN A 477 -0.35 -10.93 26.03
CA GLN A 477 -0.97 -12.09 26.67
C GLN A 477 -1.33 -11.79 28.13
N GLN A 478 -0.40 -11.25 28.92
CA GLN A 478 -0.63 -10.86 30.30
C GLN A 478 -1.82 -9.89 30.45
N VAL A 479 -1.92 -8.89 29.56
CA VAL A 479 -3.02 -7.92 29.58
C VAL A 479 -4.34 -8.60 29.25
N ASN A 480 -4.38 -9.51 28.26
CA ASN A 480 -5.61 -10.25 27.91
C ASN A 480 -6.07 -11.16 29.05
N GLU A 481 -5.17 -11.86 29.71
CA GLU A 481 -5.47 -12.71 30.88
C GLU A 481 -6.05 -11.87 32.01
N GLN A 482 -5.43 -10.73 32.36
CA GLN A 482 -5.91 -9.82 33.39
C GLN A 482 -7.30 -9.22 33.09
N LEU A 483 -7.65 -9.07 31.80
CA LEU A 483 -8.94 -8.54 31.36
C LEU A 483 -9.98 -9.65 31.07
N GLY A 484 -9.61 -10.93 31.17
CA GLY A 484 -10.46 -12.05 30.81
C GLY A 484 -10.84 -12.07 29.33
N LEU A 485 -9.98 -11.56 28.44
CA LEU A 485 -10.23 -11.45 27.01
C LEU A 485 -9.64 -12.63 26.24
N LYS A 486 -10.35 -13.10 25.21
CA LYS A 486 -9.86 -14.10 24.24
C LYS A 486 -9.50 -13.41 22.92
N GLN A 487 -8.32 -12.80 22.88
CA GLN A 487 -7.83 -12.11 21.70
C GLN A 487 -6.50 -12.72 21.27
N TYR A 488 -6.29 -12.78 19.96
CA TYR A 488 -5.14 -13.43 19.33
C TYR A 488 -4.27 -12.41 18.59
N LEU A 489 -2.95 -12.60 18.62
CA LEU A 489 -2.02 -11.90 17.75
C LEU A 489 -1.91 -12.63 16.42
N ILE A 490 -1.96 -11.86 15.32
CA ILE A 490 -1.73 -12.36 13.97
C ILE A 490 -0.46 -11.70 13.45
N PRO A 491 0.69 -12.37 13.55
CA PRO A 491 1.94 -11.83 13.01
C PRO A 491 1.97 -11.91 11.49
N TYR A 492 2.26 -10.79 10.85
CA TYR A 492 2.64 -10.78 9.44
C TYR A 492 4.12 -11.11 9.32
N LEU A 493 4.41 -12.09 8.46
CA LEU A 493 5.74 -12.60 8.20
C LEU A 493 6.00 -12.60 6.69
N MET A 494 7.27 -12.34 6.32
CA MET A 494 7.69 -12.17 4.94
C MET A 494 8.81 -13.14 4.60
N SER A 495 8.64 -13.92 3.52
CA SER A 495 9.69 -14.77 2.96
C SER A 495 10.48 -14.05 1.86
N SER A 496 11.66 -14.55 1.57
CA SER A 496 12.47 -14.15 0.40
C SER A 496 12.85 -12.67 0.34
N HIS A 497 12.86 -11.97 1.49
CA HIS A 497 13.43 -10.62 1.57
C HIS A 497 14.94 -10.67 1.32
N PRO A 498 15.57 -9.65 0.68
CA PRO A 498 17.02 -9.58 0.58
C PRO A 498 17.70 -9.79 1.95
N GLY A 499 18.65 -10.71 2.01
CA GLY A 499 19.27 -11.20 3.24
C GLY A 499 18.69 -12.51 3.78
N SER A 500 17.51 -12.93 3.35
CA SER A 500 16.91 -14.20 3.77
C SER A 500 17.41 -15.34 2.89
N ASP A 501 18.40 -16.09 3.37
CA ASP A 501 18.84 -17.37 2.83
C ASP A 501 18.05 -18.55 3.42
N LEU A 502 18.40 -19.77 3.06
CA LEU A 502 17.73 -20.96 3.59
C LEU A 502 17.93 -21.13 5.10
N ASN A 503 19.08 -20.74 5.65
CA ASN A 503 19.33 -20.86 7.09
C ASN A 503 18.43 -19.91 7.87
N ALA A 504 18.30 -18.64 7.42
CA ALA A 504 17.40 -17.68 8.01
C ALA A 504 15.92 -18.12 7.91
N ALA A 505 15.52 -18.72 6.79
CA ALA A 505 14.18 -19.26 6.62
C ALA A 505 13.89 -20.46 7.53
N ILE A 506 14.90 -21.33 7.76
CA ILE A 506 14.82 -22.46 8.70
C ILE A 506 14.74 -21.92 10.14
N GLU A 507 15.51 -20.90 10.51
CA GLU A 507 15.41 -20.24 11.82
C GLU A 507 13.99 -19.74 12.07
N LEU A 508 13.37 -19.09 11.07
CA LEU A 508 11.98 -18.64 11.16
C LEU A 508 11.03 -19.84 11.31
N ALA A 509 11.21 -20.93 10.56
CA ALA A 509 10.37 -22.13 10.66
C ALA A 509 10.48 -22.79 12.05
N CYS A 510 11.68 -22.85 12.63
CA CYS A 510 11.89 -23.33 13.99
C CYS A 510 11.19 -22.45 15.02
N TYR A 511 11.28 -21.14 14.88
CA TYR A 511 10.56 -20.20 15.75
C TYR A 511 9.04 -20.40 15.68
N LEU A 512 8.48 -20.61 14.49
CA LEU A 512 7.05 -20.88 14.30
C LEU A 512 6.64 -22.18 14.97
N ARG A 513 7.48 -23.24 14.89
CA ARG A 513 7.27 -24.51 15.58
C ARG A 513 7.26 -24.31 17.10
N ASP A 514 8.26 -23.62 17.63
CA ASP A 514 8.48 -23.46 19.08
C ASP A 514 7.39 -22.59 19.74
N THR A 515 6.90 -21.58 19.01
CA THR A 515 5.77 -20.74 19.47
C THR A 515 4.40 -21.34 19.20
N GLY A 516 4.32 -22.44 18.44
CA GLY A 516 3.06 -23.06 18.05
C GLY A 516 2.22 -22.25 17.08
N PHE A 517 2.77 -21.15 16.52
CA PHE A 517 2.07 -20.34 15.53
C PHE A 517 2.20 -20.97 14.14
N TYR A 518 1.10 -21.03 13.42
CA TYR A 518 1.05 -21.59 12.08
C TYR A 518 0.36 -20.61 11.11
N PRO A 519 1.12 -19.93 10.24
CA PRO A 519 0.55 -18.94 9.32
C PRO A 519 -0.24 -19.62 8.19
N GLU A 520 -1.51 -19.26 8.05
CA GLU A 520 -2.35 -19.71 6.93
C GLU A 520 -1.94 -19.00 5.63
N GLN A 521 -1.56 -17.73 5.73
CA GLN A 521 -1.10 -16.91 4.61
C GLN A 521 0.33 -16.46 4.82
N VAL A 522 1.13 -16.56 3.78
CA VAL A 522 2.53 -16.13 3.74
C VAL A 522 2.70 -15.12 2.63
N GLN A 523 3.41 -14.03 2.93
CA GLN A 523 3.77 -13.02 1.95
C GLN A 523 5.23 -13.20 1.51
N ASP A 524 5.47 -13.23 0.21
CA ASP A 524 6.81 -13.07 -0.32
C ASP A 524 7.17 -11.59 -0.41
N PHE A 525 8.44 -11.27 -0.28
CA PHE A 525 8.93 -9.94 -0.57
C PHE A 525 8.56 -9.54 -2.01
N TYR A 526 7.89 -8.40 -2.14
CA TYR A 526 7.49 -7.83 -3.41
C TYR A 526 8.42 -6.67 -3.80
N PRO A 527 9.25 -6.80 -4.86
CA PRO A 527 10.15 -5.73 -5.27
C PRO A 527 9.38 -4.52 -5.83
N THR A 528 9.01 -3.61 -4.94
CA THR A 528 8.30 -2.38 -5.29
C THR A 528 9.33 -1.26 -5.57
N PRO A 529 9.25 -0.53 -6.70
CA PRO A 529 10.15 0.59 -6.98
C PRO A 529 10.18 1.62 -5.84
N GLY A 530 11.29 2.33 -5.67
CA GLY A 530 11.44 3.35 -4.65
C GLY A 530 11.69 2.83 -3.22
N THR A 531 12.07 1.55 -3.04
CA THR A 531 12.41 0.98 -1.75
C THR A 531 13.87 0.51 -1.67
N LEU A 532 14.48 0.65 -0.48
CA LEU A 532 15.85 0.16 -0.24
C LEU A 532 15.96 -1.35 -0.50
N SER A 533 14.93 -2.11 -0.11
CA SER A 533 14.91 -3.56 -0.32
C SER A 533 14.84 -3.94 -1.80
N THR A 534 14.16 -3.16 -2.63
CA THR A 534 14.17 -3.38 -4.10
C THR A 534 15.53 -3.05 -4.71
N CYS A 535 16.19 -2.01 -4.21
CA CYS A 535 17.57 -1.73 -4.60
C CYS A 535 18.49 -2.91 -4.24
N MET A 536 18.42 -3.44 -3.02
CA MET A 536 19.16 -4.65 -2.61
C MET A 536 18.80 -5.86 -3.49
N PHE A 537 17.52 -6.05 -3.79
CA PHE A 537 17.05 -7.17 -4.62
C PHE A 537 17.66 -7.14 -6.03
N TYR A 538 17.64 -5.97 -6.67
CA TYR A 538 18.18 -5.80 -8.02
C TYR A 538 19.70 -5.90 -8.04
N THR A 539 20.38 -5.15 -7.17
CA THR A 539 21.83 -5.01 -7.21
C THR A 539 22.59 -6.17 -6.56
N GLY A 540 22.00 -6.81 -5.55
CA GLY A 540 22.71 -7.74 -4.66
C GLY A 540 23.63 -7.02 -3.67
N LEU A 541 23.46 -5.71 -3.48
CA LEU A 541 24.26 -4.87 -2.59
C LEU A 541 23.36 -4.16 -1.58
N ASP A 542 23.83 -3.98 -0.36
CA ASP A 542 23.24 -3.02 0.56
C ASP A 542 23.65 -1.62 0.10
N PRO A 543 22.71 -0.77 -0.37
CA PRO A 543 23.09 0.51 -1.00
C PRO A 543 23.72 1.51 -0.03
N ARG A 544 23.59 1.33 1.29
CA ARG A 544 24.20 2.19 2.29
C ARG A 544 25.66 1.84 2.59
N THR A 545 26.02 0.57 2.48
CA THR A 545 27.35 0.05 2.81
C THR A 545 28.11 -0.47 1.61
N MET A 546 27.43 -0.67 0.48
CA MET A 546 27.92 -1.32 -0.74
C MET A 546 28.44 -2.75 -0.52
N GLN A 547 28.04 -3.38 0.60
CA GLN A 547 28.38 -4.76 0.90
C GLN A 547 27.41 -5.73 0.20
N PRO A 548 27.88 -6.90 -0.22
CA PRO A 548 27.03 -7.93 -0.80
C PRO A 548 25.88 -8.35 0.12
N VAL A 549 24.70 -8.58 -0.47
CA VAL A 549 23.51 -9.09 0.19
C VAL A 549 22.99 -10.28 -0.59
N PHE A 550 22.72 -11.37 0.11
CA PHE A 550 22.07 -12.53 -0.47
C PHE A 550 20.67 -12.18 -0.99
N VAL A 551 20.31 -12.71 -2.17
CA VAL A 551 18.98 -12.52 -2.78
C VAL A 551 18.49 -13.83 -3.35
N ALA A 552 17.36 -14.32 -2.85
CA ALA A 552 16.66 -15.48 -3.42
C ALA A 552 16.11 -15.14 -4.81
N ARG A 553 16.79 -15.58 -5.86
CA ARG A 553 16.43 -15.23 -7.25
C ARG A 553 15.60 -16.31 -7.93
N SER A 554 15.91 -17.59 -7.68
CA SER A 554 15.23 -18.68 -8.36
C SER A 554 13.80 -18.88 -7.81
N PRO A 555 12.84 -19.26 -8.68
CA PRO A 555 11.49 -19.60 -8.24
C PRO A 555 11.47 -20.75 -7.21
N GLU A 556 12.40 -21.70 -7.33
CA GLU A 556 12.51 -22.85 -6.44
C GLU A 556 12.94 -22.44 -5.03
N GLU A 557 13.96 -21.56 -4.93
CA GLU A 557 14.45 -21.05 -3.66
C GLU A 557 13.37 -20.26 -2.92
N LYS A 558 12.63 -19.41 -3.63
CA LYS A 558 11.48 -18.70 -3.07
C LYS A 558 10.38 -19.68 -2.61
N ALA A 559 10.12 -20.73 -3.39
CA ALA A 559 9.15 -21.75 -3.02
C ALA A 559 9.57 -22.53 -1.77
N MET A 560 10.86 -22.86 -1.61
CA MET A 560 11.39 -23.49 -0.41
C MET A 560 11.24 -22.61 0.83
N GLN A 561 11.56 -21.31 0.74
CA GLN A 561 11.38 -20.38 1.87
C GLN A 561 9.90 -20.26 2.29
N ARG A 562 8.97 -20.18 1.33
CA ARG A 562 7.53 -20.22 1.65
C ARG A 562 7.10 -21.52 2.29
N ALA A 563 7.57 -22.65 1.74
CA ALA A 563 7.23 -23.98 2.25
C ALA A 563 7.69 -24.16 3.71
N LEU A 564 8.87 -23.63 4.07
CA LEU A 564 9.38 -23.64 5.43
C LEU A 564 8.46 -22.90 6.41
N MET A 565 7.86 -21.77 6.03
CA MET A 565 6.89 -21.08 6.88
C MET A 565 5.58 -21.86 7.04
N GLN A 566 5.24 -22.72 6.08
CA GLN A 566 4.03 -23.56 6.10
C GLN A 566 4.40 -25.07 6.15
N TYR A 567 5.40 -25.42 6.94
CA TYR A 567 6.01 -26.75 6.99
C TYR A 567 5.02 -27.87 7.37
N LYS A 568 3.94 -27.55 8.10
CA LYS A 568 2.90 -28.54 8.46
C LYS A 568 2.01 -28.94 7.29
N ASN A 569 1.94 -28.12 6.21
CA ASN A 569 1.15 -28.47 5.05
C ASN A 569 1.77 -29.69 4.33
N PRO A 570 1.04 -30.82 4.18
CA PRO A 570 1.58 -32.01 3.53
C PRO A 570 2.12 -31.78 2.13
N GLN A 571 1.52 -30.85 1.37
CA GLN A 571 1.97 -30.50 0.02
C GLN A 571 3.33 -29.81 -0.01
N ASN A 572 3.73 -29.17 1.08
CA ASN A 572 5.00 -28.47 1.21
C ASN A 572 6.15 -29.37 1.70
N GLN A 573 5.85 -30.53 2.30
CA GLN A 573 6.85 -31.41 2.93
C GLN A 573 8.02 -31.80 2.00
N PRO A 574 7.81 -32.11 0.71
CA PRO A 574 8.93 -32.42 -0.18
C PRO A 574 9.90 -31.24 -0.34
N LEU A 575 9.37 -30.02 -0.49
CA LEU A 575 10.18 -28.80 -0.58
C LEU A 575 10.90 -28.48 0.73
N VAL A 576 10.25 -28.70 1.88
CA VAL A 576 10.86 -28.50 3.20
C VAL A 576 12.02 -29.47 3.39
N ARG A 577 11.84 -30.76 3.10
CA ARG A 577 12.94 -31.76 3.16
C ARG A 577 14.10 -31.39 2.25
N LYS A 578 13.80 -30.94 1.02
CA LYS A 578 14.82 -30.47 0.08
C LYS A 578 15.59 -29.26 0.65
N ALA A 579 14.90 -28.28 1.18
CA ALA A 579 15.51 -27.11 1.79
C ALA A 579 16.42 -27.48 2.98
N LEU A 580 15.96 -28.37 3.85
CA LEU A 580 16.72 -28.86 5.00
C LEU A 580 17.99 -29.63 4.59
N ARG A 581 17.92 -30.50 3.57
CA ARG A 581 19.10 -31.17 3.03
C ARG A 581 20.12 -30.22 2.41
N ILE A 582 19.66 -29.25 1.62
CA ILE A 582 20.54 -28.24 1.02
C ILE A 582 21.25 -27.42 2.11
N ALA A 583 20.56 -27.10 3.19
CA ALA A 583 21.11 -26.35 4.32
C ALA A 583 21.91 -27.21 5.33
N GLY A 584 22.04 -28.53 5.11
CA GLY A 584 22.71 -29.46 6.05
C GLY A 584 21.99 -29.61 7.38
N ARG A 585 20.65 -29.38 7.41
CA ARG A 585 19.79 -29.42 8.60
C ARG A 585 18.88 -30.67 8.61
N GLU A 586 19.43 -31.82 8.30
CA GLU A 586 18.70 -33.12 8.32
C GLU A 586 18.25 -33.52 9.74
N ASP A 587 18.86 -32.93 10.78
CA ASP A 587 18.45 -33.03 12.18
C ASP A 587 16.99 -32.61 12.42
N LEU A 588 16.42 -31.78 11.52
CA LEU A 588 15.04 -31.34 11.55
C LEU A 588 14.06 -32.23 10.76
N ILE A 589 14.54 -33.33 10.18
CA ILE A 589 13.72 -34.33 9.50
C ILE A 589 13.56 -35.55 10.44
N GLY A 590 12.35 -35.83 10.88
CA GLY A 590 12.09 -36.91 11.82
C GLY A 590 10.72 -36.79 12.49
N TYR A 591 10.51 -37.61 13.51
CA TYR A 591 9.26 -37.64 14.30
C TYR A 591 9.40 -36.97 15.67
N GLY A 592 10.58 -36.47 16.01
CA GLY A 592 10.83 -35.75 17.27
C GLY A 592 10.17 -34.40 17.32
N LYS A 593 9.93 -33.88 18.52
CA LYS A 593 9.31 -32.53 18.72
C LYS A 593 10.14 -31.41 18.10
N GLN A 594 11.45 -31.59 17.96
CA GLN A 594 12.38 -30.65 17.35
C GLN A 594 12.31 -30.66 15.81
N CYS A 595 11.70 -31.70 15.19
CA CYS A 595 11.65 -31.83 13.74
C CYS A 595 10.55 -30.99 13.12
N LEU A 596 10.76 -30.54 11.88
CA LEU A 596 9.77 -29.76 11.10
C LEU A 596 8.89 -30.68 10.24
N VAL A 597 9.47 -31.74 9.68
CA VAL A 597 8.78 -32.67 8.78
C VAL A 597 9.21 -34.13 9.04
N PRO A 598 8.31 -35.11 8.81
CA PRO A 598 8.68 -36.52 8.84
C PRO A 598 9.61 -36.88 7.67
N PRO A 599 10.37 -37.97 7.77
CA PRO A 599 11.13 -38.50 6.64
C PRO A 599 10.20 -38.90 5.48
N GLU A 600 10.78 -39.12 4.30
CA GLU A 600 10.04 -39.72 3.19
C GLU A 600 9.58 -41.11 3.58
N ARG A 601 8.32 -41.44 3.30
CA ARG A 601 7.88 -42.85 3.41
C ARG A 601 8.53 -43.60 2.27
N ASP A 602 9.43 -44.52 2.62
CA ASP A 602 9.91 -45.49 1.66
C ASP A 602 8.74 -46.40 1.28
N MET A 603 8.26 -46.30 0.03
CA MET A 603 7.18 -47.16 -0.48
C MET A 603 7.59 -48.65 -0.55
N ARG A 604 8.80 -48.99 -0.09
CA ARG A 604 9.35 -50.34 -0.05
C ARG A 604 9.38 -50.97 1.35
N ASP A 605 9.03 -50.24 2.40
CA ASP A 605 9.09 -50.78 3.77
C ASP A 605 7.68 -50.99 4.35
N ASP A 606 7.03 -52.06 3.91
CA ASP A 606 5.79 -52.58 4.51
C ASP A 606 5.95 -53.11 5.96
N ARG A 607 7.10 -52.84 6.62
CA ARG A 607 7.49 -53.38 7.93
C ARG A 607 7.22 -52.48 9.13
N TYR A 608 6.49 -51.36 8.97
CA TYR A 608 6.03 -50.66 10.16
C TYR A 608 4.66 -51.17 10.58
N PRO A 609 4.53 -51.71 11.80
CA PRO A 609 3.24 -52.16 12.29
C PRO A 609 2.29 -50.94 12.39
N THR A 610 1.16 -51.01 11.69
CA THR A 610 0.00 -50.16 11.95
C THR A 610 -0.34 -50.27 13.43
N ARG A 611 -0.52 -49.11 14.10
CA ARG A 611 -1.00 -49.13 15.50
C ARG A 611 -2.30 -49.93 15.56
N PRO A 612 -2.49 -50.79 16.58
CA PRO A 612 -3.77 -51.50 16.75
C PRO A 612 -4.90 -50.45 16.89
N GLY A 613 -5.74 -50.36 15.85
CA GLY A 613 -6.86 -49.40 15.80
C GLY A 613 -7.09 -48.71 14.46
N ASP A 614 -6.11 -48.68 13.56
CA ASP A 614 -6.27 -48.08 12.22
C ASP A 614 -6.86 -49.08 11.24
N ASN A 615 -8.18 -49.18 11.20
CA ASN A 615 -8.90 -49.96 10.21
C ASN A 615 -8.97 -49.13 8.89
N PRO A 616 -8.42 -49.59 7.76
CA PRO A 616 -8.41 -48.86 6.49
C PRO A 616 -9.80 -48.51 5.93
N ALA A 617 -10.85 -49.16 6.45
CA ALA A 617 -12.23 -48.92 6.03
C ALA A 617 -12.80 -47.57 6.52
N HIS A 618 -12.22 -46.95 7.55
CA HIS A 618 -12.70 -45.66 8.07
C HIS A 618 -12.00 -44.42 7.50
N ALA A 619 -10.84 -44.57 6.87
CA ALA A 619 -10.09 -43.46 6.27
C ALA A 619 -10.72 -42.90 4.99
N ARG A 620 -11.66 -43.61 4.35
CA ARG A 620 -12.34 -43.14 3.13
C ARG A 620 -13.62 -42.32 3.36
N LYS A 621 -14.04 -42.11 4.61
CA LYS A 621 -15.29 -41.37 4.93
C LYS A 621 -15.11 -39.97 5.49
N ALA A 622 -13.88 -39.48 5.68
CA ALA A 622 -13.63 -38.22 6.34
C ALA A 622 -13.25 -37.04 5.43
N ILE A 623 -13.31 -37.19 4.10
CA ILE A 623 -13.10 -36.08 3.16
C ILE A 623 -14.29 -36.00 2.20
N ARG A 624 -15.41 -35.48 2.67
CA ARG A 624 -16.42 -34.83 1.86
C ARG A 624 -16.74 -33.50 2.50
N HIS A 625 -16.11 -32.44 2.02
CA HIS A 625 -16.67 -31.10 2.15
C HIS A 625 -18.03 -31.07 1.45
N PRO A 626 -19.08 -30.51 2.06
CA PRO A 626 -20.32 -30.29 1.33
C PRO A 626 -20.11 -29.16 0.34
N ASP A 627 -20.11 -29.55 -0.93
CA ASP A 627 -20.17 -28.65 -2.08
C ASP A 627 -21.49 -27.84 -2.00
N LYS A 628 -21.36 -26.56 -1.76
CA LYS A 628 -22.49 -25.61 -1.91
C LYS A 628 -22.65 -25.28 -3.40
N ARG A 629 -23.16 -26.22 -4.18
CA ARG A 629 -23.77 -25.94 -5.49
C ARG A 629 -24.76 -27.04 -5.79
N GLN A 630 -26.01 -26.64 -5.78
CA GLN A 630 -27.17 -27.07 -6.55
C GLN A 630 -28.43 -27.11 -5.67
N GLN A 631 -29.10 -25.99 -5.63
CA GLN A 631 -30.55 -25.97 -5.56
C GLN A 631 -31.02 -25.32 -6.85
N SER A 632 -31.23 -26.16 -7.85
CA SER A 632 -32.07 -25.84 -8.98
C SER A 632 -33.27 -26.78 -8.94
N SER A 633 -34.43 -26.16 -8.93
CA SER A 633 -35.67 -26.62 -9.50
C SER A 633 -36.22 -28.00 -9.13
N ASP A 634 -37.25 -28.00 -8.32
CA ASP A 634 -38.47 -28.74 -8.69
C ASP A 634 -39.71 -27.93 -8.27
N LYS A 635 -40.41 -27.46 -9.29
CA LYS A 635 -41.77 -26.91 -9.19
C LYS A 635 -42.77 -28.02 -9.32
N PRO A 636 -43.80 -28.10 -8.47
CA PRO A 636 -45.06 -28.66 -8.92
C PRO A 636 -45.93 -27.57 -9.54
N GLN A 637 -46.33 -27.85 -10.76
CA GLN A 637 -47.42 -27.15 -11.44
C GLN A 637 -48.71 -27.24 -10.61
N ASN A 638 -49.37 -26.09 -10.39
CA ASN A 638 -50.81 -26.09 -10.32
C ASN A 638 -51.39 -24.81 -10.95
N ARG A 639 -52.23 -25.05 -11.97
CA ARG A 639 -53.10 -24.13 -12.65
C ARG A 639 -54.11 -23.50 -11.70
N ARG A 640 -54.40 -22.22 -11.87
CA ARG A 640 -55.73 -21.64 -12.13
C ARG A 640 -55.72 -20.12 -12.05
N GLN A 641 -55.86 -19.52 -13.22
CA GLN A 641 -56.94 -18.63 -13.65
C GLN A 641 -57.24 -17.36 -12.82
N ARG A 642 -57.03 -16.22 -13.48
CA ARG A 642 -57.97 -15.11 -13.79
C ARG A 642 -58.01 -13.86 -12.93
N ARG A 643 -57.88 -12.75 -13.70
CA ARG A 643 -58.45 -11.37 -13.52
C ARG A 643 -57.74 -10.50 -12.45
N GLY A 644 -57.21 -9.36 -12.79
CA GLY A 644 -57.64 -8.20 -13.59
C GLY A 644 -57.67 -7.00 -12.63
N TYR A 645 -56.83 -6.10 -12.76
CA TYR A 645 -56.83 -4.66 -12.85
C TYR A 645 -55.39 -4.17 -12.72
#